data_baa7bf1d2098d0f29c70bdd6148c3bf5
#
_entry.id   baa7bf1d2098d0f29c70bdd6148c3bf5
#
_cell.length_a   1.000
_cell.length_b   1.000
_cell.length_c   1.000
_cell.angle_alpha   90.00
_cell.angle_beta   90.00
_cell.angle_gamma   90.00
#
_symmetry.space_group_name_H-M   'P 1'
#
loop_
_entity.id
_entity.type
_entity.pdbx_description
1 polymer ?
#
loop_
_entity_poly.entity_id
_entity_poly.type
_entity_poly.pdbx_seq_one_letter_code
_entity_poly.pdbx_strand_id
1 'polypeptide(L)'
;MSLLLVVFLLGDVIGRAARGRSGVDVEIGRAFGQDITNLDLQRMHSELDLLGDLGLADRARDPLQQYAWRLMAARASEQEQVLAWYLLMEEARQMRVHVGREQVVAFLSSQGIGGNYLARVRDDSNRSLESIYRLAGAWLSIFEVQQLHADALGGSLPRAEIVYRDETQEALVKLAVIESTAFLPSVAEPTEEEMQAYFEEAKDRETAHEEDRLVFGYRQPDRVQVEYLTVDPGQIQNKISVRGREARRYYEQNKHKYVERVPRPTTPSTQPVRQQYDEVQRTYEEVEEKVREDCRAEKAIQEAQRLVNKMRDEARRPWEAAPRGEDSFRVAPADEALVSFEELRDKHSDPYEVICDKTELLEIEGLQGVPGLGRASFQLGADPRDRVSTAGLAFRVKGLVTADPEDPVSALNLFEPSRLLFELRRDRESGQWFSYQAYFFRVIRVKPSGPPDSIDVVRDRLVQDLKLLKAHELAGEQARQLASNARATGLETAVECAEELKQLLAAAEEWASTQPAAVRGTRFGYTRYLGPFTPRAPLTRVPSYVHEYVGLAPNLHKQVFALAESQTSTGPAYRVALVQVTEGQKWVVAELEEIKPIYAGDFEKRRVELARTTEYEERLHLMQAWYDAENILRRTGFVRAPPPEE
;
A
#
# COMPACT_ATOMS: atom_id res chain seq x y z
N MET A 1 20.56 -9.50 3.98
CA MET A 1 20.61 -9.21 5.42
C MET A 1 21.40 -7.96 5.82
N SER A 2 22.19 -7.34 4.95
CA SER A 2 22.92 -6.10 5.30
C SER A 2 22.21 -4.78 4.96
N LEU A 3 21.15 -4.81 4.16
CA LEU A 3 20.48 -3.59 3.65
C LEU A 3 19.50 -2.97 4.65
N LEU A 4 18.79 -3.80 5.43
CA LEU A 4 17.83 -3.31 6.45
C LEU A 4 18.51 -2.64 7.65
N LEU A 5 19.76 -3.01 7.95
CA LEU A 5 20.52 -2.41 9.06
C LEU A 5 20.98 -0.97 8.76
N VAL A 6 21.12 -0.60 7.49
CA VAL A 6 21.60 0.73 7.07
C VAL A 6 20.51 1.79 7.25
N VAL A 7 19.24 1.45 7.04
CA VAL A 7 18.11 2.38 7.18
C VAL A 7 17.83 2.73 8.64
N PHE A 8 17.91 1.75 9.55
CA PHE A 8 17.67 1.96 10.98
C PHE A 8 18.75 2.81 11.69
N LEU A 9 19.99 2.85 11.17
CA LEU A 9 21.07 3.62 11.81
C LEU A 9 21.04 5.12 11.46
N LEU A 10 20.33 5.56 10.42
CA LEU A 10 20.21 6.97 10.07
C LEU A 10 19.41 7.77 11.11
N GLY A 11 18.28 7.24 11.52
CA GLY A 11 17.39 7.91 12.48
C GLY A 11 18.02 8.11 13.86
N ASP A 12 18.87 7.19 14.29
CA ASP A 12 19.41 7.18 15.67
C ASP A 12 20.64 8.12 15.83
N VAL A 13 21.49 8.24 14.83
CA VAL A 13 22.71 9.08 14.91
C VAL A 13 22.39 10.56 14.74
N ILE A 14 21.50 10.90 13.80
CA ILE A 14 21.13 12.31 13.55
C ILE A 14 20.18 12.81 14.64
N GLY A 15 19.27 11.97 15.13
CA GLY A 15 18.40 12.30 16.26
C GLY A 15 19.16 12.52 17.56
N ARG A 16 20.28 11.84 17.80
CA ARG A 16 21.16 12.08 18.95
C ARG A 16 22.03 13.34 18.77
N ALA A 17 22.52 13.61 17.57
CA ALA A 17 23.27 14.82 17.25
C ALA A 17 22.42 16.11 17.35
N ALA A 18 21.14 16.03 16.98
CA ALA A 18 20.20 17.15 17.09
C ALA A 18 19.76 17.42 18.53
N ARG A 19 19.76 16.42 19.43
CA ARG A 19 19.37 16.57 20.85
C ARG A 19 20.50 16.92 21.81
N GLY A 20 21.76 16.78 21.38
CA GLY A 20 22.93 17.00 22.21
C GLY A 20 23.64 18.33 21.92
N ARG A 21 23.25 19.43 22.58
CA ARG A 21 23.85 20.77 22.55
C ARG A 21 23.57 21.57 21.28
N SER A 22 22.62 22.47 21.34
CA SER A 22 22.45 23.56 20.36
C SER A 22 23.77 24.32 20.19
N GLY A 23 24.41 24.18 19.01
CA GLY A 23 25.59 24.96 18.62
C GLY A 23 26.86 24.18 18.29
N VAL A 24 26.85 22.84 18.37
CA VAL A 24 28.00 22.04 17.91
C VAL A 24 27.74 21.53 16.49
N ASP A 25 28.63 21.89 15.56
CA ASP A 25 28.58 21.40 14.18
C ASP A 25 29.10 19.97 14.14
N VAL A 26 28.27 19.01 13.73
CA VAL A 26 28.57 17.58 13.70
C VAL A 26 28.64 17.12 12.25
N GLU A 27 29.72 16.47 11.87
CA GLU A 27 29.86 15.87 10.54
C GLU A 27 28.92 14.68 10.38
N ILE A 28 28.07 14.71 9.35
CA ILE A 28 27.14 13.64 8.97
C ILE A 28 27.79 12.70 7.96
N GLY A 29 28.66 13.25 7.10
CA GLY A 29 29.34 12.52 6.07
C GLY A 29 30.08 13.44 5.11
N ARG A 30 30.60 12.87 4.04
CA ARG A 30 31.36 13.58 3.02
C ARG A 30 30.86 13.22 1.62
N ALA A 31 30.68 14.23 0.77
CA ALA A 31 30.41 14.05 -0.65
C ALA A 31 31.08 15.15 -1.46
N PHE A 32 31.44 14.86 -2.71
CA PHE A 32 32.16 15.80 -3.60
C PHE A 32 33.42 16.43 -3.00
N GLY A 33 34.07 15.73 -2.06
CA GLY A 33 35.26 16.21 -1.36
C GLY A 33 34.98 17.26 -0.27
N GLN A 34 33.74 17.49 0.11
CA GLN A 34 33.33 18.41 1.17
C GLN A 34 32.64 17.64 2.31
N ASP A 35 32.85 18.12 3.54
CA ASP A 35 32.17 17.59 4.72
C ASP A 35 30.78 18.17 4.77
N ILE A 36 29.77 17.31 5.06
CA ILE A 36 28.37 17.66 5.22
C ILE A 36 28.05 17.60 6.69
N THR A 37 27.49 18.67 7.22
CA THR A 37 27.23 18.82 8.65
C THR A 37 25.74 18.86 8.96
N ASN A 38 25.39 18.70 10.24
CA ASN A 38 24.02 18.85 10.71
C ASN A 38 23.45 20.26 10.45
N LEU A 39 24.30 21.30 10.49
CA LEU A 39 23.87 22.67 10.18
C LEU A 39 23.54 22.85 8.70
N ASP A 40 24.23 22.15 7.81
CA ASP A 40 23.89 22.15 6.39
C ASP A 40 22.53 21.50 6.16
N LEU A 41 22.25 20.37 6.82
CA LEU A 41 20.96 19.70 6.72
C LEU A 41 19.82 20.56 7.30
N GLN A 42 20.01 21.23 8.44
CA GLN A 42 19.01 22.15 8.99
C GLN A 42 18.67 23.31 8.04
N ARG A 43 19.69 23.84 7.35
CA ARG A 43 19.47 24.84 6.29
C ARG A 43 18.63 24.28 5.15
N MET A 44 18.96 23.09 4.70
CA MET A 44 18.26 22.42 3.59
C MET A 44 16.82 22.06 3.95
N HIS A 45 16.55 21.67 5.18
CA HIS A 45 15.20 21.42 5.67
C HIS A 45 14.30 22.65 5.47
N SER A 46 14.73 23.82 5.95
CA SER A 46 13.96 25.06 5.74
C SER A 46 13.82 25.48 4.28
N GLU A 47 14.66 24.98 3.37
CA GLU A 47 14.53 25.18 1.94
C GLU A 47 13.49 24.24 1.32
N LEU A 48 13.43 22.98 1.76
CA LEU A 48 12.42 22.01 1.33
C LEU A 48 11.01 22.44 1.75
N ASP A 49 10.84 22.94 2.99
CA ASP A 49 9.56 23.48 3.46
C ASP A 49 9.07 24.61 2.54
N LEU A 50 9.97 25.53 2.20
CA LEU A 50 9.65 26.64 1.30
C LEU A 50 9.28 26.17 -0.11
N LEU A 51 9.88 25.08 -0.61
CA LEU A 51 9.47 24.46 -1.89
C LEU A 51 8.09 23.85 -1.79
N GLY A 52 7.74 23.24 -0.65
CA GLY A 52 6.41 22.74 -0.34
C GLY A 52 5.38 23.89 -0.37
N ASP A 53 5.68 25.00 0.31
CA ASP A 53 4.83 26.21 0.34
C ASP A 53 4.60 26.83 -1.05
N LEU A 54 5.56 26.69 -1.96
CA LEU A 54 5.39 27.09 -3.36
C LEU A 54 4.39 26.22 -4.11
N GLY A 55 4.07 25.02 -3.58
CA GLY A 55 3.12 24.08 -4.17
C GLY A 55 3.53 23.57 -5.54
N LEU A 56 4.84 23.45 -5.81
CA LEU A 56 5.36 23.01 -7.11
C LEU A 56 4.94 21.59 -7.44
N ALA A 57 4.81 20.73 -6.41
CA ALA A 57 4.35 19.36 -6.58
C ALA A 57 2.93 19.24 -7.16
N ASP A 58 2.02 20.09 -6.67
CA ASP A 58 0.60 20.03 -7.05
C ASP A 58 0.29 20.84 -8.30
N ARG A 59 1.12 21.83 -8.63
CA ARG A 59 0.89 22.80 -9.70
C ARG A 59 1.70 22.51 -10.96
N ALA A 60 2.67 21.62 -10.91
CA ALA A 60 3.45 21.28 -12.09
C ALA A 60 2.54 20.77 -13.21
N ARG A 61 2.58 21.41 -14.36
CA ARG A 61 1.79 21.01 -15.54
C ARG A 61 2.44 19.87 -16.30
N ASP A 62 3.74 19.69 -16.14
CA ASP A 62 4.48 18.60 -16.73
C ASP A 62 4.37 17.36 -15.82
N PRO A 63 3.81 16.24 -16.32
CA PRO A 63 3.69 15.00 -15.57
C PRO A 63 5.03 14.44 -15.06
N LEU A 64 6.12 14.66 -15.80
CA LEU A 64 7.44 14.21 -15.42
C LEU A 64 7.98 15.01 -14.22
N GLN A 65 7.75 16.33 -14.19
CA GLN A 65 8.12 17.15 -13.03
C GLN A 65 7.32 16.79 -11.77
N GLN A 66 6.02 16.53 -11.92
CA GLN A 66 5.20 16.01 -10.80
C GLN A 66 5.73 14.69 -10.28
N TYR A 67 6.11 13.81 -11.19
CA TYR A 67 6.63 12.50 -10.83
C TYR A 67 7.99 12.59 -10.13
N ALA A 68 8.91 13.44 -10.64
CA ALA A 68 10.19 13.72 -10.00
C ALA A 68 10.02 14.21 -8.55
N TRP A 69 9.10 15.14 -8.33
CA TRP A 69 8.78 15.64 -6.99
C TRP A 69 8.25 14.52 -6.08
N ARG A 70 7.32 13.69 -6.57
CA ARG A 70 6.79 12.56 -5.80
C ARG A 70 7.88 11.56 -5.42
N LEU A 71 8.81 11.27 -6.32
CA LEU A 71 9.95 10.40 -6.02
C LEU A 71 10.87 11.01 -4.96
N MET A 72 11.07 12.32 -4.99
CA MET A 72 11.81 13.02 -3.94
C MET A 72 11.09 13.00 -2.59
N ALA A 73 9.76 13.21 -2.58
CA ALA A 73 8.95 13.26 -1.37
C ALA A 73 8.64 11.87 -0.77
N ALA A 74 8.69 10.81 -1.58
CA ALA A 74 8.34 9.44 -1.16
C ALA A 74 9.47 8.70 -0.42
N ARG A 75 10.26 9.40 0.41
CA ARG A 75 11.37 8.79 1.16
C ARG A 75 10.94 8.35 2.55
N ALA A 76 11.68 7.39 3.11
CA ALA A 76 11.34 6.77 4.38
C ALA A 76 11.44 7.73 5.58
N SER A 77 12.28 8.77 5.48
CA SER A 77 12.42 9.78 6.53
C SER A 77 12.67 11.17 5.94
N GLU A 78 12.27 12.20 6.68
CA GLU A 78 12.51 13.60 6.35
C GLU A 78 14.01 13.91 6.22
N GLN A 79 14.83 13.30 7.05
CA GLN A 79 16.30 13.45 7.01
C GLN A 79 16.90 12.91 5.72
N GLU A 80 16.38 11.80 5.20
CA GLU A 80 16.78 11.27 3.89
C GLU A 80 16.35 12.19 2.74
N GLN A 81 15.19 12.85 2.85
CA GLN A 81 14.76 13.85 1.89
C GLN A 81 15.71 15.03 1.85
N VAL A 82 16.06 15.57 3.02
CA VAL A 82 16.96 16.71 3.17
C VAL A 82 18.36 16.39 2.65
N LEU A 83 18.90 15.23 2.99
CA LEU A 83 20.21 14.78 2.49
C LEU A 83 20.20 14.60 0.97
N ALA A 84 19.16 13.97 0.43
CA ALA A 84 19.02 13.80 -1.01
C ALA A 84 18.90 15.14 -1.74
N TRP A 85 18.13 16.08 -1.19
CA TRP A 85 18.04 17.45 -1.70
C TRP A 85 19.39 18.13 -1.76
N TYR A 86 20.17 18.07 -0.67
CA TYR A 86 21.52 18.61 -0.61
C TYR A 86 22.41 18.01 -1.69
N LEU A 87 22.45 16.68 -1.79
CA LEU A 87 23.30 15.97 -2.73
C LEU A 87 22.94 16.26 -4.19
N LEU A 88 21.65 16.33 -4.53
CA LEU A 88 21.19 16.65 -5.87
C LEU A 88 21.48 18.10 -6.26
N MET A 89 21.32 19.04 -5.33
CA MET A 89 21.69 20.43 -5.54
C MET A 89 23.20 20.59 -5.79
N GLU A 90 24.01 19.91 -4.98
CA GLU A 90 25.46 19.96 -5.13
C GLU A 90 25.90 19.28 -6.43
N GLU A 91 25.26 18.16 -6.84
CA GLU A 91 25.46 17.53 -8.14
C GLU A 91 25.20 18.49 -9.29
N ALA A 92 24.07 19.20 -9.28
CA ALA A 92 23.74 20.19 -10.30
C ALA A 92 24.78 21.33 -10.32
N ARG A 93 25.26 21.77 -9.15
CA ARG A 93 26.32 22.78 -9.03
C ARG A 93 27.65 22.33 -9.62
N GLN A 94 28.07 21.07 -9.33
CA GLN A 94 29.28 20.47 -9.86
C GLN A 94 29.22 20.33 -11.37
N MET A 95 28.05 19.99 -11.92
CA MET A 95 27.82 19.94 -13.36
C MET A 95 27.70 21.32 -14.02
N ARG A 96 27.74 22.40 -13.23
CA ARG A 96 27.61 23.79 -13.67
C ARG A 96 26.30 24.08 -14.40
N VAL A 97 25.24 23.37 -14.04
CA VAL A 97 23.90 23.62 -14.53
C VAL A 97 23.27 24.74 -13.71
N HIS A 98 23.01 25.86 -14.35
CA HIS A 98 22.39 27.02 -13.73
C HIS A 98 21.17 27.48 -14.54
N VAL A 99 20.05 27.63 -13.86
CA VAL A 99 18.84 28.20 -14.45
C VAL A 99 18.79 29.69 -14.15
N GLY A 100 18.74 30.49 -15.19
CA GLY A 100 18.70 31.97 -15.09
C GLY A 100 17.39 32.45 -14.47
N ARG A 101 17.43 33.65 -13.84
CA ARG A 101 16.25 34.23 -13.19
C ARG A 101 15.03 34.38 -14.14
N GLU A 102 15.25 34.72 -15.38
CA GLU A 102 14.18 34.84 -16.38
C GLU A 102 13.47 33.51 -16.64
N GLN A 103 14.24 32.43 -16.72
CA GLN A 103 13.73 31.07 -16.86
C GLN A 103 12.92 30.64 -15.63
N VAL A 104 13.41 30.95 -14.42
CA VAL A 104 12.67 30.69 -13.17
C VAL A 104 11.35 31.45 -13.13
N VAL A 105 11.34 32.72 -13.49
CA VAL A 105 10.12 33.54 -13.54
C VAL A 105 9.14 33.00 -14.58
N ALA A 106 9.64 32.66 -15.77
CA ALA A 106 8.81 32.05 -16.81
C ALA A 106 8.22 30.71 -16.35
N PHE A 107 9.03 29.88 -15.72
CA PHE A 107 8.57 28.61 -15.15
C PHE A 107 7.47 28.82 -14.10
N LEU A 108 7.70 29.63 -13.07
CA LEU A 108 6.72 29.89 -12.00
C LEU A 108 5.42 30.45 -12.59
N SER A 109 5.52 31.36 -13.53
CA SER A 109 4.36 31.94 -14.25
C SER A 109 3.58 30.87 -15.03
N SER A 110 4.29 29.95 -15.70
CA SER A 110 3.66 28.82 -16.41
C SER A 110 2.90 27.88 -15.50
N GLN A 111 3.34 27.76 -14.23
CA GLN A 111 2.67 26.96 -13.18
C GLN A 111 1.53 27.72 -12.48
N GLY A 112 1.23 28.96 -12.90
CA GLY A 112 0.22 29.80 -12.27
C GLY A 112 0.66 30.43 -10.95
N ILE A 113 1.96 30.41 -10.66
CA ILE A 113 2.58 31.05 -9.49
C ILE A 113 2.93 32.49 -9.86
N GLY A 114 1.97 33.39 -9.75
CA GLY A 114 2.13 34.82 -10.07
C GLY A 114 2.56 35.66 -8.88
N GLY A 115 2.81 36.97 -9.15
CA GLY A 115 3.34 37.90 -8.15
C GLY A 115 2.55 37.99 -6.84
N ASN A 116 1.22 37.90 -6.88
CA ASN A 116 0.37 37.93 -5.67
C ASN A 116 0.55 36.67 -4.80
N TYR A 117 0.78 35.52 -5.44
CA TYR A 117 1.05 34.26 -4.70
C TYR A 117 2.45 34.30 -4.09
N LEU A 118 3.45 34.73 -4.86
CA LEU A 118 4.82 34.87 -4.38
C LEU A 118 4.93 35.88 -3.24
N ALA A 119 4.13 36.99 -3.28
CA ALA A 119 4.08 37.93 -2.17
C ALA A 119 3.54 37.29 -0.90
N ARG A 120 2.52 36.45 -1.02
CA ARG A 120 1.96 35.68 0.10
C ARG A 120 2.99 34.72 0.70
N VAL A 121 3.60 33.86 -0.13
CA VAL A 121 4.65 32.92 0.32
C VAL A 121 5.82 33.67 0.97
N ARG A 122 6.22 34.83 0.42
CA ARG A 122 7.25 35.68 1.02
C ARG A 122 6.86 36.14 2.42
N ASP A 123 5.62 36.61 2.60
CA ASP A 123 5.13 37.18 3.85
C ASP A 123 4.93 36.09 4.90
N ASP A 124 4.38 34.94 4.51
CA ASP A 124 4.12 33.77 5.38
C ASP A 124 5.44 33.11 5.83
N SER A 125 6.40 32.94 4.94
CA SER A 125 7.70 32.31 5.22
C SER A 125 8.76 33.27 5.80
N ASN A 126 8.50 34.55 5.83
CA ASN A 126 9.47 35.61 6.19
C ASN A 126 10.79 35.53 5.40
N ARG A 127 10.73 35.13 4.12
CA ARG A 127 11.87 34.99 3.20
C ARG A 127 11.84 36.08 2.13
N SER A 128 13.03 36.40 1.58
CA SER A 128 13.09 37.34 0.45
C SER A 128 12.62 36.69 -0.87
N LEU A 129 12.06 37.48 -1.78
CA LEU A 129 11.73 36.99 -3.13
C LEU A 129 12.96 36.44 -3.86
N GLU A 130 14.13 36.98 -3.59
CA GLU A 130 15.39 36.48 -4.17
C GLU A 130 15.73 35.08 -3.69
N SER A 131 15.50 34.78 -2.40
CA SER A 131 15.69 33.43 -1.88
C SER A 131 14.68 32.43 -2.47
N ILE A 132 13.43 32.86 -2.70
CA ILE A 132 12.41 32.04 -3.37
C ILE A 132 12.82 31.73 -4.81
N TYR A 133 13.26 32.74 -5.57
CA TYR A 133 13.71 32.52 -6.96
C TYR A 133 14.95 31.63 -7.02
N ARG A 134 15.91 31.83 -6.11
CA ARG A 134 17.11 30.98 -6.02
C ARG A 134 16.73 29.53 -5.78
N LEU A 135 15.82 29.27 -4.88
CA LEU A 135 15.37 27.93 -4.52
C LEU A 135 14.60 27.24 -5.66
N ALA A 136 13.68 27.95 -6.30
CA ALA A 136 12.99 27.44 -7.50
C ALA A 136 13.99 27.18 -8.66
N GLY A 137 15.06 28.01 -8.77
CA GLY A 137 16.16 27.80 -9.71
C GLY A 137 16.97 26.56 -9.39
N ALA A 138 17.23 26.26 -8.10
CA ALA A 138 17.91 25.04 -7.68
C ALA A 138 17.10 23.79 -8.05
N TRP A 139 15.79 23.79 -7.79
CA TRP A 139 14.89 22.72 -8.23
C TRP A 139 14.94 22.49 -9.73
N LEU A 140 14.83 23.57 -10.51
CA LEU A 140 14.91 23.49 -11.97
C LEU A 140 16.27 22.97 -12.43
N SER A 141 17.36 23.38 -11.78
CA SER A 141 18.70 22.90 -12.14
C SER A 141 18.85 21.39 -11.91
N ILE A 142 18.28 20.86 -10.84
CA ILE A 142 18.25 19.40 -10.58
C ILE A 142 17.45 18.68 -11.68
N PHE A 143 16.29 19.23 -12.07
CA PHE A 143 15.48 18.65 -13.13
C PHE A 143 16.18 18.73 -14.50
N GLU A 144 16.86 19.83 -14.81
CA GLU A 144 17.65 19.97 -16.05
C GLU A 144 18.79 18.95 -16.11
N VAL A 145 19.50 18.70 -15.01
CA VAL A 145 20.53 17.65 -14.95
C VAL A 145 19.93 16.29 -15.30
N GLN A 146 18.80 15.97 -14.74
CA GLN A 146 18.10 14.72 -15.03
C GLN A 146 17.65 14.66 -16.51
N GLN A 147 17.12 15.77 -17.06
CA GLN A 147 16.70 15.84 -18.45
C GLN A 147 17.90 15.67 -19.42
N LEU A 148 19.06 16.24 -19.14
CA LEU A 148 20.26 16.05 -19.94
C LEU A 148 20.63 14.55 -20.08
N HIS A 149 20.45 13.78 -19.03
CA HIS A 149 20.67 12.33 -19.08
C HIS A 149 19.53 11.61 -19.82
N ALA A 150 18.30 12.05 -19.63
CA ALA A 150 17.15 11.49 -20.34
C ALA A 150 17.18 11.75 -21.84
N ASP A 151 17.62 12.94 -22.25
CA ASP A 151 17.73 13.29 -23.68
C ASP A 151 18.85 12.50 -24.39
N ALA A 152 19.86 12.03 -23.64
CA ALA A 152 20.88 11.15 -24.16
C ALA A 152 20.35 9.73 -24.51
N LEU A 153 19.21 9.33 -23.96
CA LEU A 153 18.62 8.01 -24.24
C LEU A 153 18.02 7.91 -25.65
N GLY A 154 17.43 8.98 -26.16
CA GLY A 154 16.81 9.07 -27.47
C GLY A 154 15.90 7.89 -27.86
N GLY A 155 14.78 8.08 -28.48
CA GLY A 155 13.89 7.00 -28.93
C GLY A 155 14.60 6.08 -29.94
N SER A 156 15.02 4.90 -29.51
CA SER A 156 15.71 3.90 -30.37
C SER A 156 14.69 3.05 -31.13
N LEU A 157 14.69 3.15 -32.47
CA LEU A 157 13.86 2.28 -33.31
C LEU A 157 14.12 0.78 -33.09
N PRO A 158 15.38 0.31 -32.96
CA PRO A 158 15.63 -1.09 -32.61
C PRO A 158 15.00 -1.49 -31.26
N ARG A 159 14.99 -0.58 -30.29
CA ARG A 159 14.36 -0.84 -29.00
C ARG A 159 12.83 -0.91 -29.13
N ALA A 160 12.22 0.02 -29.88
CA ALA A 160 10.79 0.01 -30.18
C ALA A 160 10.37 -1.28 -30.90
N GLU A 161 11.23 -1.81 -31.80
CA GLU A 161 10.98 -3.08 -32.47
C GLU A 161 11.01 -4.26 -31.48
N ILE A 162 11.95 -4.29 -30.55
CA ILE A 162 12.01 -5.31 -29.48
C ILE A 162 10.75 -5.23 -28.62
N VAL A 163 10.35 -4.02 -28.19
CA VAL A 163 9.13 -3.83 -27.40
C VAL A 163 7.90 -4.27 -28.17
N TYR A 164 7.80 -3.89 -29.45
CA TYR A 164 6.69 -4.32 -30.31
C TYR A 164 6.63 -5.84 -30.45
N ARG A 165 7.79 -6.47 -30.67
CA ARG A 165 7.89 -7.95 -30.73
C ARG A 165 7.41 -8.56 -29.41
N ASP A 166 7.89 -8.09 -28.29
CA ASP A 166 7.56 -8.62 -26.97
C ASP A 166 6.07 -8.43 -26.61
N GLU A 167 5.41 -7.40 -27.18
CA GLU A 167 3.99 -7.15 -26.96
C GLU A 167 3.07 -7.89 -27.92
N THR A 168 3.54 -8.17 -29.13
CA THR A 168 2.67 -8.67 -30.23
C THR A 168 3.00 -10.08 -30.71
N GLN A 169 4.21 -10.59 -30.40
CA GLN A 169 4.58 -11.94 -30.78
C GLN A 169 3.72 -12.94 -30.02
N GLU A 170 2.97 -13.75 -30.74
CA GLU A 170 2.09 -14.77 -30.19
C GLU A 170 2.75 -16.14 -30.22
N ALA A 171 2.61 -16.88 -29.13
CA ALA A 171 3.01 -18.27 -29.02
C ALA A 171 1.79 -19.17 -28.84
N LEU A 172 1.78 -20.30 -29.56
CA LEU A 172 0.85 -21.39 -29.32
C LEU A 172 1.53 -22.40 -28.41
N VAL A 173 0.90 -22.66 -27.27
CA VAL A 173 1.47 -23.54 -26.22
C VAL A 173 0.46 -24.58 -25.76
N LYS A 174 0.96 -25.77 -25.40
CA LYS A 174 0.24 -26.77 -24.63
C LYS A 174 0.73 -26.69 -23.21
N LEU A 175 -0.17 -26.74 -22.23
CA LEU A 175 0.14 -26.62 -20.80
C LEU A 175 -0.41 -27.85 -20.07
N ALA A 176 0.42 -28.46 -19.24
CA ALA A 176 0.00 -29.41 -18.23
C ALA A 176 0.37 -28.85 -16.86
N VAL A 177 -0.64 -28.69 -15.98
CA VAL A 177 -0.50 -28.10 -14.65
C VAL A 177 -0.68 -29.18 -13.60
N ILE A 178 0.28 -29.31 -12.70
CA ILE A 178 0.28 -30.28 -11.61
C ILE A 178 0.24 -29.49 -10.30
N GLU A 179 -0.88 -29.56 -9.58
CA GLU A 179 -1.05 -28.92 -8.28
C GLU A 179 -0.43 -29.76 -7.18
N SER A 180 0.35 -29.15 -6.30
CA SER A 180 1.01 -29.83 -5.18
C SER A 180 0.01 -30.43 -4.21
N THR A 181 -1.12 -29.76 -4.01
CA THR A 181 -2.21 -30.23 -3.14
C THR A 181 -2.78 -31.59 -3.54
N ALA A 182 -2.66 -31.98 -4.82
CA ALA A 182 -3.06 -33.32 -5.30
C ALA A 182 -2.23 -34.46 -4.69
N PHE A 183 -1.05 -34.16 -4.15
CA PHE A 183 -0.16 -35.14 -3.53
C PHE A 183 -0.30 -35.21 -2.01
N LEU A 184 -1.09 -34.36 -1.37
CA LEU A 184 -1.30 -34.34 0.08
C LEU A 184 -1.75 -35.72 0.64
N PRO A 185 -2.65 -36.48 -0.04
CA PRO A 185 -3.05 -37.79 0.45
C PRO A 185 -1.92 -38.81 0.49
N SER A 186 -0.89 -38.63 -0.34
CA SER A 186 0.27 -39.55 -0.43
C SER A 186 1.38 -39.18 0.54
N VAL A 187 1.25 -38.06 1.26
CA VAL A 187 2.27 -37.57 2.22
C VAL A 187 1.93 -38.04 3.62
N ALA A 188 2.87 -38.75 4.26
CA ALA A 188 2.76 -39.09 5.67
C ALA A 188 2.78 -37.86 6.58
N GLU A 189 2.22 -37.96 7.76
CA GLU A 189 2.34 -36.91 8.75
C GLU A 189 3.78 -36.66 9.15
N PRO A 190 4.20 -35.40 9.32
CA PRO A 190 5.56 -35.08 9.73
C PRO A 190 5.82 -35.57 11.15
N THR A 191 7.04 -36.05 11.41
CA THR A 191 7.47 -36.46 12.75
C THR A 191 7.71 -35.22 13.63
N GLU A 192 7.72 -35.42 14.96
CA GLU A 192 8.03 -34.33 15.90
C GLU A 192 9.43 -33.75 15.66
N GLU A 193 10.40 -34.59 15.26
CA GLU A 193 11.76 -34.16 14.95
C GLU A 193 11.80 -33.26 13.70
N GLU A 194 11.07 -33.61 12.65
CA GLU A 194 10.94 -32.81 11.44
C GLU A 194 10.25 -31.45 11.72
N MET A 195 9.19 -31.50 12.54
CA MET A 195 8.48 -30.30 12.94
C MET A 195 9.36 -29.35 13.74
N GLN A 196 10.10 -29.88 14.73
CA GLN A 196 11.00 -29.09 15.56
C GLN A 196 12.14 -28.49 14.71
N ALA A 197 12.75 -29.29 13.83
CA ALA A 197 13.85 -28.81 12.97
C ALA A 197 13.39 -27.67 12.05
N TYR A 198 12.26 -27.82 11.39
CA TYR A 198 11.74 -26.79 10.49
C TYR A 198 11.25 -25.56 11.26
N PHE A 199 10.64 -25.73 12.42
CA PHE A 199 10.24 -24.62 13.28
C PHE A 199 11.44 -23.76 13.68
N GLU A 200 12.55 -24.37 14.14
CA GLU A 200 13.77 -23.64 14.50
C GLU A 200 14.37 -22.86 13.32
N GLU A 201 14.29 -23.42 12.10
CA GLU A 201 14.75 -22.73 10.88
C GLU A 201 13.84 -21.57 10.48
N ALA A 202 12.51 -21.70 10.66
CA ALA A 202 11.50 -20.84 10.06
C ALA A 202 10.81 -19.88 11.04
N LYS A 203 11.00 -20.03 12.36
CA LYS A 203 10.31 -19.25 13.40
C LYS A 203 10.52 -17.73 13.29
N ASP A 204 11.71 -17.31 12.85
CA ASP A 204 12.07 -15.89 12.68
C ASP A 204 11.81 -15.35 11.27
N ARG A 205 11.42 -16.22 10.35
CA ARG A 205 11.17 -15.88 8.95
C ARG A 205 9.73 -15.44 8.77
N GLU A 206 9.53 -14.38 7.98
CA GLU A 206 8.20 -14.06 7.44
C GLU A 206 7.86 -15.02 6.30
N THR A 207 6.57 -15.31 6.10
CA THR A 207 6.13 -16.07 4.93
C THR A 207 6.39 -15.21 3.69
N ALA A 208 7.30 -15.65 2.85
CA ALA A 208 7.69 -14.96 1.61
C ALA A 208 7.52 -15.91 0.42
N HIS A 209 7.15 -15.35 -0.72
CA HIS A 209 7.17 -16.06 -1.99
C HIS A 209 8.52 -15.84 -2.65
N GLU A 210 9.34 -16.87 -2.67
CA GLU A 210 10.58 -16.91 -3.46
C GLU A 210 10.26 -17.50 -4.83
N GLU A 211 10.88 -16.96 -5.90
CA GLU A 211 10.57 -17.41 -7.29
C GLU A 211 10.84 -18.90 -7.50
N ASP A 212 11.89 -19.44 -6.87
CA ASP A 212 12.39 -20.79 -7.11
C ASP A 212 12.17 -21.77 -5.94
N ARG A 213 11.57 -21.31 -4.84
CA ARG A 213 11.40 -22.15 -3.65
C ARG A 213 10.13 -21.81 -2.87
N LEU A 214 9.32 -22.84 -2.60
CA LEU A 214 8.23 -22.70 -1.65
C LEU A 214 8.79 -22.64 -0.22
N VAL A 215 8.56 -21.53 0.46
CA VAL A 215 9.09 -21.26 1.80
C VAL A 215 7.98 -20.76 2.70
N PHE A 216 7.87 -21.33 3.89
CA PHE A 216 6.97 -20.87 4.94
C PHE A 216 7.76 -20.24 6.07
N GLY A 217 7.15 -19.25 6.72
CA GLY A 217 7.68 -18.59 7.89
C GLY A 217 6.62 -18.47 8.98
N TYR A 218 7.07 -18.38 10.23
CA TYR A 218 6.19 -18.38 11.40
C TYR A 218 6.35 -17.13 12.26
N ARG A 219 7.16 -16.17 11.82
CA ARG A 219 7.25 -14.88 12.50
C ARG A 219 5.87 -14.26 12.61
N GLN A 220 5.49 -13.92 13.83
CA GLN A 220 4.20 -13.31 14.11
C GLN A 220 4.31 -11.80 13.96
N PRO A 221 3.31 -11.14 13.35
CA PRO A 221 3.29 -9.69 13.24
C PRO A 221 3.05 -9.03 14.60
N ASP A 222 3.21 -7.71 14.64
CA ASP A 222 2.81 -6.89 15.78
C ASP A 222 1.34 -7.12 16.10
N ARG A 223 1.03 -7.18 17.40
CA ARG A 223 -0.35 -7.36 17.88
C ARG A 223 -0.65 -6.42 19.03
N VAL A 224 -1.86 -5.91 19.03
CA VAL A 224 -2.37 -5.04 20.10
C VAL A 224 -3.70 -5.56 20.64
N GLN A 225 -3.93 -5.34 21.91
CA GLN A 225 -5.22 -5.51 22.54
C GLN A 225 -5.75 -4.14 22.93
N VAL A 226 -6.95 -3.80 22.48
CA VAL A 226 -7.57 -2.51 22.77
C VAL A 226 -8.83 -2.69 23.61
N GLU A 227 -9.04 -1.76 24.50
CA GLU A 227 -10.28 -1.57 25.24
C GLU A 227 -10.92 -0.28 24.73
N TYR A 228 -12.21 -0.29 24.44
CA TYR A 228 -12.87 0.85 23.82
C TYR A 228 -14.24 1.15 24.42
N LEU A 229 -14.64 2.41 24.30
CA LEU A 229 -15.95 2.90 24.72
C LEU A 229 -16.67 3.55 23.54
N THR A 230 -17.97 3.29 23.44
CA THR A 230 -18.85 3.91 22.46
C THR A 230 -20.30 3.93 22.96
N VAL A 231 -21.12 4.71 22.27
CA VAL A 231 -22.57 4.75 22.45
C VAL A 231 -23.23 4.63 21.09
N ASP A 232 -24.20 3.71 20.96
CA ASP A 232 -24.94 3.54 19.70
C ASP A 232 -26.01 4.61 19.55
N PRO A 233 -25.92 5.50 18.54
CA PRO A 233 -26.97 6.49 18.27
C PRO A 233 -28.35 5.87 18.02
N GLY A 234 -28.43 4.64 17.47
CA GLY A 234 -29.69 3.95 17.21
C GLY A 234 -30.50 3.68 18.48
N GLN A 235 -29.83 3.36 19.58
CA GLN A 235 -30.49 3.15 20.88
C GLN A 235 -31.00 4.47 21.47
N ILE A 236 -30.26 5.56 21.28
CA ILE A 236 -30.65 6.90 21.75
C ILE A 236 -31.86 7.42 20.98
N GLN A 237 -31.90 7.18 19.67
CA GLN A 237 -32.96 7.65 18.77
C GLN A 237 -34.36 7.29 19.29
N ASN A 238 -34.54 6.10 19.85
CA ASN A 238 -35.81 5.61 20.38
C ASN A 238 -36.24 6.36 21.66
N LYS A 239 -35.32 7.00 22.36
CA LYS A 239 -35.60 7.73 23.62
C LYS A 239 -35.72 9.25 23.43
N ILE A 240 -35.40 9.76 22.22
CA ILE A 240 -35.48 11.20 21.92
C ILE A 240 -36.88 11.58 21.42
N SER A 241 -37.46 12.61 22.02
CA SER A 241 -38.68 13.27 21.52
C SER A 241 -38.31 14.55 20.75
N VAL A 242 -38.98 14.76 19.62
CA VAL A 242 -38.83 15.97 18.79
C VAL A 242 -40.14 16.77 18.81
N ARG A 243 -40.06 18.02 19.30
CA ARG A 243 -41.19 18.93 19.35
C ARG A 243 -41.46 19.50 17.95
N GLY A 244 -42.71 19.82 17.63
CA GLY A 244 -43.09 20.35 16.31
C GLY A 244 -42.32 21.61 15.86
N ARG A 245 -41.98 22.50 16.81
CA ARG A 245 -41.13 23.68 16.50
C ARG A 245 -39.73 23.31 16.10
N GLU A 246 -39.17 22.27 16.69
CA GLU A 246 -37.82 21.78 16.38
C GLU A 246 -37.80 21.11 15.01
N ALA A 247 -38.79 20.28 14.71
CA ALA A 247 -38.96 19.65 13.40
C ALA A 247 -39.08 20.69 12.27
N ARG A 248 -39.88 21.74 12.48
CA ARG A 248 -40.00 22.84 11.50
C ARG A 248 -38.68 23.59 11.29
N ARG A 249 -37.99 23.87 12.38
CA ARG A 249 -36.65 24.52 12.29
C ARG A 249 -35.64 23.63 11.54
N TYR A 250 -35.67 22.33 11.81
CA TYR A 250 -34.84 21.35 11.13
C TYR A 250 -35.14 21.32 9.63
N TYR A 251 -36.40 21.28 9.24
CA TYR A 251 -36.84 21.35 7.85
C TYR A 251 -36.33 22.62 7.17
N GLU A 252 -36.51 23.78 7.80
CA GLU A 252 -36.03 25.07 7.23
C GLU A 252 -34.52 25.08 6.95
N GLN A 253 -33.73 24.44 7.83
CA GLN A 253 -32.27 24.36 7.71
C GLN A 253 -31.84 23.31 6.67
N ASN A 254 -32.67 22.30 6.40
CA ASN A 254 -32.36 21.14 5.57
C ASN A 254 -33.30 20.97 4.38
N LYS A 255 -33.90 22.05 3.88
CA LYS A 255 -34.86 22.00 2.76
C LYS A 255 -34.34 21.23 1.56
N HIS A 256 -33.06 21.34 1.26
CA HIS A 256 -32.40 20.65 0.15
C HIS A 256 -32.49 19.12 0.22
N LYS A 257 -32.75 18.54 1.40
CA LYS A 257 -32.95 17.08 1.58
C LYS A 257 -34.36 16.64 1.20
N TYR A 258 -35.32 17.55 1.13
CA TYR A 258 -36.74 17.26 0.91
C TYR A 258 -37.21 17.73 -0.46
N VAL A 259 -36.47 17.31 -1.50
CA VAL A 259 -36.74 17.64 -2.89
C VAL A 259 -37.15 16.40 -3.65
N GLU A 260 -38.22 16.45 -4.41
CA GLU A 260 -38.63 15.38 -5.29
C GLU A 260 -38.18 15.64 -6.72
N ARG A 261 -37.63 14.63 -7.36
CA ARG A 261 -37.27 14.72 -8.79
C ARG A 261 -38.44 14.23 -9.63
N VAL A 262 -39.15 15.18 -10.21
CA VAL A 262 -40.29 14.92 -11.09
C VAL A 262 -39.82 14.91 -12.54
N PRO A 263 -40.11 13.83 -13.31
CA PRO A 263 -39.70 13.80 -14.71
C PRO A 263 -40.41 14.90 -15.50
N ARG A 264 -39.60 15.70 -16.22
CA ARG A 264 -40.15 16.74 -17.10
C ARG A 264 -40.92 16.08 -18.25
N PRO A 265 -42.14 16.51 -18.57
CA PRO A 265 -42.89 15.95 -19.69
C PRO A 265 -42.11 16.18 -20.98
N THR A 266 -41.68 15.09 -21.61
CA THR A 266 -40.97 15.14 -22.89
C THR A 266 -41.94 15.20 -24.03
N THR A 267 -41.80 16.20 -24.91
CA THR A 267 -42.47 16.20 -26.21
C THR A 267 -41.93 15.01 -27.03
N PRO A 268 -42.82 14.29 -27.78
CA PRO A 268 -42.35 13.16 -28.57
C PRO A 268 -41.26 13.59 -29.58
N SER A 269 -40.05 13.08 -29.39
CA SER A 269 -38.92 13.32 -30.28
C SER A 269 -38.43 11.98 -30.82
N THR A 270 -38.03 11.97 -32.09
CA THR A 270 -37.50 10.80 -32.79
C THR A 270 -36.02 10.47 -32.41
N GLN A 271 -35.42 11.27 -31.53
CA GLN A 271 -34.06 11.01 -31.01
C GLN A 271 -34.12 10.64 -29.52
N PRO A 272 -33.23 9.76 -29.02
CA PRO A 272 -33.16 9.41 -27.62
C PRO A 272 -32.76 10.64 -26.80
N VAL A 273 -33.74 11.30 -26.18
CA VAL A 273 -33.53 12.46 -25.29
C VAL A 273 -33.25 11.95 -23.89
N ARG A 274 -32.18 12.39 -23.25
CA ARG A 274 -31.95 12.17 -21.81
C ARG A 274 -33.11 12.78 -21.04
N GLN A 275 -33.80 11.96 -20.28
CA GLN A 275 -34.92 12.41 -19.44
C GLN A 275 -34.42 13.47 -18.45
N GLN A 276 -34.99 14.66 -18.54
CA GLN A 276 -34.71 15.75 -17.61
C GLN A 276 -35.68 15.69 -16.45
N TYR A 277 -35.21 16.04 -15.26
CA TYR A 277 -35.99 16.05 -14.04
C TYR A 277 -36.04 17.48 -13.50
N ASP A 278 -37.23 17.91 -13.06
CA ASP A 278 -37.40 19.13 -12.28
C ASP A 278 -37.34 18.78 -10.80
N GLU A 279 -36.62 19.56 -10.00
CA GLU A 279 -36.53 19.40 -8.56
C GLU A 279 -37.67 20.25 -7.92
N VAL A 280 -38.62 19.58 -7.33
CA VAL A 280 -39.77 20.19 -6.67
C VAL A 280 -39.60 20.07 -5.16
N GLN A 281 -39.57 21.23 -4.47
CA GLN A 281 -39.47 21.30 -3.02
C GLN A 281 -40.79 20.79 -2.41
N ARG A 282 -40.73 19.75 -1.56
CA ARG A 282 -41.89 19.28 -0.78
C ARG A 282 -42.14 20.19 0.41
N THR A 283 -43.39 20.45 0.71
CA THR A 283 -43.80 21.23 1.88
C THR A 283 -43.52 20.49 3.19
N TYR A 284 -43.42 21.22 4.30
CA TYR A 284 -43.22 20.60 5.62
C TYR A 284 -44.32 19.60 5.95
N GLU A 285 -45.57 19.93 5.63
CA GLU A 285 -46.76 19.11 5.88
C GLU A 285 -46.71 17.76 5.14
N GLU A 286 -46.15 17.73 3.95
CA GLU A 286 -45.99 16.51 3.15
C GLU A 286 -44.88 15.59 3.67
N VAL A 287 -43.89 16.12 4.37
CA VAL A 287 -42.70 15.37 4.83
C VAL A 287 -42.54 15.40 6.34
N GLU A 288 -43.55 15.81 7.10
CA GLU A 288 -43.44 16.03 8.56
C GLU A 288 -42.93 14.80 9.31
N GLU A 289 -43.40 13.61 8.97
CA GLU A 289 -42.99 12.37 9.64
C GLU A 289 -41.49 12.07 9.37
N LYS A 290 -41.10 12.19 8.11
CA LYS A 290 -39.68 12.02 7.72
C LYS A 290 -38.78 13.06 8.38
N VAL A 291 -39.21 14.33 8.38
CA VAL A 291 -38.47 15.41 9.05
C VAL A 291 -38.30 15.15 10.55
N ARG A 292 -39.32 14.63 11.21
CA ARG A 292 -39.23 14.28 12.63
C ARG A 292 -38.29 13.11 12.88
N GLU A 293 -38.27 12.13 11.98
CA GLU A 293 -37.36 10.98 12.04
C GLU A 293 -35.92 11.41 11.83
N ASP A 294 -35.64 12.18 10.76
CA ASP A 294 -34.30 12.70 10.45
C ASP A 294 -33.77 13.61 11.57
N CYS A 295 -34.60 14.50 12.10
CA CYS A 295 -34.27 15.36 13.23
C CYS A 295 -33.97 14.55 14.49
N ARG A 296 -34.71 13.46 14.74
CA ARG A 296 -34.48 12.56 15.86
C ARG A 296 -33.17 11.81 15.70
N ALA A 297 -32.88 11.31 14.51
CA ALA A 297 -31.63 10.62 14.18
C ALA A 297 -30.42 11.53 14.37
N GLU A 298 -30.47 12.76 13.84
CA GLU A 298 -29.37 13.73 14.00
C GLU A 298 -29.11 14.09 15.45
N LYS A 299 -30.19 14.34 16.24
CA LYS A 299 -30.06 14.59 17.68
C LYS A 299 -29.49 13.40 18.42
N ALA A 300 -29.85 12.17 18.05
CA ALA A 300 -29.31 10.96 18.65
C ALA A 300 -27.81 10.84 18.39
N ILE A 301 -27.36 11.13 17.17
CA ILE A 301 -25.95 11.14 16.81
C ILE A 301 -25.20 12.20 17.64
N GLN A 302 -25.71 13.42 17.71
CA GLN A 302 -25.09 14.50 18.47
C GLN A 302 -25.00 14.17 19.97
N GLU A 303 -26.03 13.60 20.55
CA GLU A 303 -26.05 13.22 21.97
C GLU A 303 -25.12 12.06 22.26
N ALA A 304 -25.08 11.03 21.40
CA ALA A 304 -24.12 9.94 21.50
C ALA A 304 -22.66 10.46 21.45
N GLN A 305 -22.36 11.31 20.48
CA GLN A 305 -21.02 11.88 20.32
C GLN A 305 -20.64 12.76 21.51
N ARG A 306 -21.59 13.56 22.04
CA ARG A 306 -21.39 14.38 23.23
C ARG A 306 -21.06 13.54 24.46
N LEU A 307 -21.78 12.43 24.65
CA LEU A 307 -21.56 11.53 25.77
C LEU A 307 -20.18 10.84 25.67
N VAL A 308 -19.85 10.30 24.49
CA VAL A 308 -18.54 9.68 24.26
C VAL A 308 -17.39 10.68 24.44
N ASN A 309 -17.56 11.92 23.96
CA ASN A 309 -16.56 12.98 24.19
C ASN A 309 -16.38 13.30 25.67
N LYS A 310 -17.48 13.38 26.43
CA LYS A 310 -17.43 13.62 27.87
C LYS A 310 -16.64 12.51 28.59
N MET A 311 -16.93 11.25 28.28
CA MET A 311 -16.21 10.12 28.88
C MET A 311 -14.73 10.13 28.49
N ARG A 312 -14.41 10.43 27.23
CA ARG A 312 -13.02 10.57 26.78
C ARG A 312 -12.29 11.67 27.57
N ASP A 313 -12.89 12.83 27.74
CA ASP A 313 -12.28 13.96 28.47
C ASP A 313 -12.05 13.59 29.95
N GLU A 314 -12.97 12.87 30.56
CA GLU A 314 -12.78 12.33 31.91
C GLU A 314 -11.59 11.34 31.96
N ALA A 315 -11.51 10.42 31.00
CA ALA A 315 -10.41 9.44 30.90
C ALA A 315 -9.05 10.11 30.64
N ARG A 316 -9.03 11.19 29.87
CA ARG A 316 -7.79 11.90 29.51
C ARG A 316 -7.28 12.86 30.56
N ARG A 317 -8.12 13.31 31.48
CA ARG A 317 -7.75 14.31 32.48
C ARG A 317 -6.46 13.99 33.23
N PRO A 318 -6.19 12.76 33.72
CA PRO A 318 -4.93 12.43 34.37
C PRO A 318 -3.70 12.53 33.43
N TRP A 319 -3.91 12.32 32.14
CA TRP A 319 -2.87 12.34 31.10
C TRP A 319 -2.53 13.75 30.61
N GLU A 320 -3.44 14.71 30.72
CA GLU A 320 -3.22 16.08 30.21
C GLU A 320 -2.11 16.81 30.98
N ALA A 321 -2.01 16.58 32.29
CA ALA A 321 -0.97 17.14 33.13
C ALA A 321 0.33 16.31 33.13
N ALA A 322 0.34 15.13 32.52
CA ALA A 322 1.48 14.23 32.52
C ALA A 322 2.62 14.76 31.61
N PRO A 323 3.85 14.88 32.11
CA PRO A 323 4.99 15.30 31.33
C PRO A 323 5.33 14.25 30.26
N ARG A 324 6.07 14.63 29.23
CA ARG A 324 6.69 13.66 28.31
C ARG A 324 8.01 13.19 28.91
N GLY A 325 8.25 11.89 28.82
CA GLY A 325 9.53 11.26 29.19
C GLY A 325 10.63 11.53 28.17
N GLU A 326 11.81 11.02 28.44
CA GLU A 326 12.96 11.09 27.51
C GLU A 326 12.68 10.36 26.18
N ASP A 327 11.79 9.37 26.22
CA ASP A 327 11.31 8.61 25.05
C ASP A 327 10.18 9.30 24.28
N SER A 328 9.90 10.58 24.59
CA SER A 328 8.85 11.40 23.98
C SER A 328 7.41 10.91 24.20
N PHE A 329 7.20 9.77 24.85
CA PHE A 329 5.86 9.36 25.30
C PHE A 329 5.42 10.14 26.55
N ARG A 330 4.12 10.28 26.74
CA ARG A 330 3.59 10.79 28.02
C ARG A 330 3.92 9.81 29.14
N VAL A 331 4.37 10.32 30.27
CA VAL A 331 4.58 9.48 31.46
C VAL A 331 3.22 8.98 31.95
N ALA A 332 3.09 7.67 32.13
CA ALA A 332 1.84 7.09 32.63
C ALA A 332 1.54 7.66 34.05
N PRO A 333 0.33 8.15 34.30
CA PRO A 333 -0.13 8.46 35.65
C PRO A 333 -0.04 7.23 36.56
N ALA A 334 0.01 7.43 37.86
CA ALA A 334 -0.05 6.30 38.81
C ALA A 334 -1.34 5.48 38.59
N ASP A 335 -1.26 4.15 38.79
CA ASP A 335 -2.38 3.24 38.51
C ASP A 335 -3.68 3.67 39.22
N GLU A 336 -3.59 4.22 40.42
CA GLU A 336 -4.72 4.73 41.19
C GLU A 336 -5.38 5.98 40.56
N ALA A 337 -4.66 6.71 39.71
CA ALA A 337 -5.18 7.86 38.97
C ALA A 337 -5.76 7.50 37.59
N LEU A 338 -5.54 6.28 37.12
CA LEU A 338 -6.08 5.83 35.84
C LEU A 338 -7.58 5.57 35.96
N VAL A 339 -8.36 6.23 35.09
CA VAL A 339 -9.81 6.06 35.08
C VAL A 339 -10.15 4.73 34.39
N SER A 340 -10.91 3.86 35.08
CA SER A 340 -11.40 2.61 34.53
C SER A 340 -12.49 2.88 33.48
N PHE A 341 -12.40 2.21 32.32
CA PHE A 341 -13.45 2.29 31.30
C PHE A 341 -14.76 1.63 31.75
N GLU A 342 -14.68 0.62 32.61
CA GLU A 342 -15.85 -0.01 33.21
C GLU A 342 -16.56 0.96 34.19
N GLU A 343 -15.79 1.70 35.00
CA GLU A 343 -16.36 2.74 35.89
C GLU A 343 -17.00 3.88 35.08
N LEU A 344 -16.39 4.30 33.98
CA LEU A 344 -16.98 5.30 33.08
C LEU A 344 -18.29 4.78 32.45
N ARG A 345 -18.31 3.53 31.99
CA ARG A 345 -19.54 2.90 31.52
C ARG A 345 -20.63 2.97 32.58
N ASP A 346 -20.35 2.47 33.78
CA ASP A 346 -21.34 2.37 34.85
C ASP A 346 -21.87 3.76 35.29
N LYS A 347 -20.98 4.74 35.35
CA LYS A 347 -21.31 6.12 35.68
C LYS A 347 -22.20 6.82 34.65
N HIS A 348 -22.02 6.48 33.37
CA HIS A 348 -22.65 7.19 32.25
C HIS A 348 -23.73 6.37 31.52
N SER A 349 -24.04 5.16 31.99
CA SER A 349 -25.06 4.29 31.36
C SER A 349 -26.51 4.68 31.65
N ASP A 350 -26.77 5.75 32.36
CA ASP A 350 -28.13 6.29 32.56
C ASP A 350 -28.23 7.70 31.94
N PRO A 351 -29.17 7.96 31.04
CA PRO A 351 -30.28 7.10 30.58
C PRO A 351 -29.95 6.21 29.36
N TYR A 352 -28.71 6.26 28.84
CA TYR A 352 -28.32 5.57 27.61
C TYR A 352 -27.30 4.48 27.90
N GLU A 353 -27.39 3.38 27.18
CA GLU A 353 -26.44 2.28 27.31
C GLU A 353 -25.07 2.67 26.73
N VAL A 354 -24.03 2.55 27.53
CA VAL A 354 -22.63 2.71 27.13
C VAL A 354 -22.02 1.34 26.88
N ILE A 355 -21.47 1.14 25.70
CA ILE A 355 -20.76 -0.08 25.32
C ILE A 355 -19.30 0.08 25.72
N CYS A 356 -18.83 -0.79 26.60
CA CYS A 356 -17.42 -0.96 26.95
C CYS A 356 -17.02 -2.39 26.61
N ASP A 357 -16.04 -2.55 25.73
CA ASP A 357 -15.62 -3.88 25.28
C ASP A 357 -14.10 -3.94 25.08
N LYS A 358 -13.57 -5.17 25.07
CA LYS A 358 -12.14 -5.46 24.91
C LYS A 358 -11.95 -6.43 23.75
N THR A 359 -10.99 -6.14 22.90
CA THR A 359 -10.63 -7.08 21.83
C THR A 359 -9.73 -8.19 22.38
N GLU A 360 -9.59 -9.27 21.64
CA GLU A 360 -8.45 -10.16 21.76
C GLU A 360 -7.15 -9.44 21.32
N LEU A 361 -6.01 -10.12 21.44
CA LEU A 361 -4.73 -9.62 20.94
C LEU A 361 -4.71 -9.78 19.42
N LEU A 362 -4.96 -8.69 18.69
CA LEU A 362 -5.21 -8.65 17.25
C LEU A 362 -4.04 -8.01 16.49
N GLU A 363 -3.79 -8.50 15.29
CA GLU A 363 -3.00 -7.85 14.26
C GLU A 363 -3.80 -6.75 13.53
N ILE A 364 -3.17 -6.04 12.61
CA ILE A 364 -3.77 -4.88 11.92
C ILE A 364 -5.10 -5.24 11.25
N GLU A 365 -5.13 -6.31 10.45
CA GLU A 365 -6.31 -6.78 9.74
C GLU A 365 -7.42 -7.23 10.70
N GLY A 366 -7.03 -7.90 11.79
CA GLY A 366 -7.98 -8.31 12.83
C GLY A 366 -8.64 -7.10 13.50
N LEU A 367 -7.88 -6.05 13.81
CA LEU A 367 -8.42 -4.83 14.39
C LEU A 367 -9.30 -4.06 13.40
N GLN A 368 -8.94 -4.03 12.12
CA GLN A 368 -9.78 -3.45 11.06
C GLN A 368 -11.10 -4.20 10.88
N GLY A 369 -11.12 -5.50 11.19
CA GLY A 369 -12.30 -6.35 11.15
C GLY A 369 -13.27 -6.15 12.32
N VAL A 370 -12.89 -5.44 13.39
CA VAL A 370 -13.77 -5.22 14.56
C VAL A 370 -14.97 -4.34 14.15
N PRO A 371 -16.22 -4.83 14.34
CA PRO A 371 -17.39 -4.09 13.91
C PRO A 371 -17.46 -2.67 14.50
N GLY A 372 -17.69 -1.69 13.65
CA GLY A 372 -17.74 -0.27 14.02
C GLY A 372 -16.38 0.34 14.32
N LEU A 373 -15.69 -0.13 15.35
CA LEU A 373 -14.37 0.38 15.78
C LEU A 373 -13.33 0.31 14.64
N GLY A 374 -13.24 -0.82 13.92
CA GLY A 374 -12.26 -1.00 12.86
C GLY A 374 -12.43 -0.06 11.67
N ARG A 375 -13.66 0.46 11.46
CA ARG A 375 -14.00 1.45 10.42
C ARG A 375 -13.89 2.89 10.90
N ALA A 376 -13.70 3.08 12.19
CA ALA A 376 -13.61 4.42 12.75
C ALA A 376 -12.26 5.06 12.43
N SER A 377 -12.27 6.37 12.21
CA SER A 377 -11.10 7.16 11.86
C SER A 377 -11.27 8.61 12.32
N PHE A 378 -10.18 9.35 12.40
CA PHE A 378 -10.21 10.79 12.57
C PHE A 378 -9.51 11.48 11.41
N GLN A 379 -9.89 12.73 11.14
CA GLN A 379 -9.27 13.54 10.10
C GLN A 379 -8.04 14.26 10.67
N LEU A 380 -6.91 14.19 9.96
CA LEU A 380 -5.65 14.76 10.42
C LEU A 380 -5.51 16.24 10.05
N GLY A 381 -5.91 16.62 8.86
CA GLY A 381 -5.78 17.97 8.32
C GLY A 381 -7.08 18.50 7.72
N ALA A 382 -6.94 19.47 6.81
CA ALA A 382 -8.08 20.04 6.10
C ALA A 382 -8.59 19.16 4.94
N ASP A 383 -7.75 18.28 4.39
CA ASP A 383 -8.16 17.35 3.33
C ASP A 383 -8.99 16.21 3.93
N PRO A 384 -10.22 15.98 3.46
CA PRO A 384 -11.05 14.87 3.91
C PRO A 384 -10.45 13.47 3.68
N ARG A 385 -9.45 13.36 2.80
CA ARG A 385 -8.75 12.10 2.52
C ARG A 385 -7.66 11.78 3.54
N ASP A 386 -7.15 12.79 4.25
CA ASP A 386 -6.12 12.63 5.28
C ASP A 386 -6.77 12.14 6.57
N ARG A 387 -6.98 10.83 6.64
CA ARG A 387 -7.61 10.17 7.78
C ARG A 387 -6.73 9.08 8.35
N VAL A 388 -6.69 9.04 9.67
CA VAL A 388 -6.01 7.98 10.42
C VAL A 388 -7.07 7.02 10.97
N SER A 389 -6.94 5.74 10.61
CA SER A 389 -7.84 4.68 11.09
C SER A 389 -7.54 4.30 12.55
N THR A 390 -8.48 3.59 13.17
CA THR A 390 -8.27 2.98 14.50
C THR A 390 -7.00 2.13 14.52
N ALA A 391 -6.80 1.26 13.55
CA ALA A 391 -5.61 0.43 13.46
C ALA A 391 -4.34 1.29 13.31
N GLY A 392 -4.36 2.28 12.41
CA GLY A 392 -3.24 3.20 12.21
C GLY A 392 -2.83 3.96 13.47
N LEU A 393 -3.76 4.22 14.39
CA LEU A 393 -3.45 4.85 15.69
C LEU A 393 -3.08 3.83 16.77
N ALA A 394 -3.75 2.68 16.83
CA ALA A 394 -3.54 1.67 17.88
C ALA A 394 -2.15 1.02 17.79
N PHE A 395 -1.62 0.86 16.56
CA PHE A 395 -0.27 0.34 16.35
C PHE A 395 0.83 1.40 16.52
N ARG A 396 0.46 2.67 16.71
CA ARG A 396 1.39 3.74 17.12
C ARG A 396 1.42 3.85 18.65
N VAL A 397 1.88 2.81 19.29
CA VAL A 397 1.91 2.70 20.76
C VAL A 397 3.32 2.38 21.25
N LYS A 398 3.64 2.80 22.47
CA LYS A 398 4.89 2.46 23.14
C LYS A 398 5.08 0.94 23.20
N GLY A 399 6.24 0.48 22.73
CA GLY A 399 6.58 -0.94 22.58
C GLY A 399 6.49 -1.46 21.14
N LEU A 400 5.82 -0.74 20.23
CA LEU A 400 5.84 -1.04 18.79
C LEU A 400 6.58 0.04 17.99
N VAL A 401 6.46 1.32 18.40
CA VAL A 401 7.09 2.43 17.70
C VAL A 401 7.93 3.27 18.66
N THR A 402 8.86 4.02 18.12
CA THR A 402 9.52 5.12 18.82
C THR A 402 8.67 6.37 18.63
N ALA A 403 8.39 7.11 19.70
CA ALA A 403 7.60 8.33 19.60
C ALA A 403 8.43 9.42 18.90
N ASP A 404 7.86 10.01 17.87
CA ASP A 404 8.37 11.19 17.20
C ASP A 404 7.56 12.42 17.67
N PRO A 405 8.22 13.43 18.28
CA PRO A 405 7.55 14.65 18.71
C PRO A 405 6.96 15.47 17.55
N GLU A 406 7.52 15.32 16.35
CA GLU A 406 7.11 16.05 15.15
C GLU A 406 6.01 15.32 14.35
N ASP A 407 5.75 14.04 14.67
CA ASP A 407 4.66 13.30 14.02
C ASP A 407 3.30 13.93 14.36
N PRO A 408 2.53 14.39 13.35
CA PRO A 408 1.20 14.94 13.55
C PRO A 408 0.24 13.95 14.21
N VAL A 409 0.55 12.65 14.16
CA VAL A 409 -0.14 11.59 14.88
C VAL A 409 0.70 11.13 16.05
N SER A 410 0.58 11.81 17.19
CA SER A 410 1.31 11.42 18.40
C SER A 410 1.07 9.96 18.75
N ALA A 411 2.16 9.23 18.98
CA ALA A 411 2.10 7.86 19.49
C ALA A 411 1.52 7.83 20.92
N LEU A 412 0.78 6.77 21.23
CA LEU A 412 0.13 6.57 22.52
C LEU A 412 1.05 5.82 23.50
N ASN A 413 0.93 6.09 24.79
CA ASN A 413 1.44 5.18 25.80
C ASN A 413 0.41 4.07 26.09
N LEU A 414 0.81 2.98 26.74
CA LEU A 414 -0.13 1.99 27.25
C LEU A 414 -1.12 2.68 28.22
N PHE A 415 -2.37 2.28 28.11
CA PHE A 415 -3.53 2.84 28.84
C PHE A 415 -3.85 4.32 28.55
N GLU A 416 -3.10 5.01 27.67
CA GLU A 416 -3.43 6.37 27.26
C GLU A 416 -4.68 6.38 26.39
N PRO A 417 -5.74 7.12 26.77
CA PRO A 417 -6.95 7.22 25.95
C PRO A 417 -6.67 7.94 24.62
N SER A 418 -7.13 7.36 23.54
CA SER A 418 -7.01 7.94 22.21
C SER A 418 -7.81 9.24 22.06
N ARG A 419 -7.62 9.94 20.94
CA ARG A 419 -8.57 10.94 20.47
C ARG A 419 -9.87 10.27 20.00
N LEU A 420 -10.92 11.08 19.77
CA LEU A 420 -12.16 10.56 19.18
C LEU A 420 -11.92 10.11 17.76
N LEU A 421 -12.49 8.97 17.45
CA LEU A 421 -12.60 8.44 16.11
C LEU A 421 -14.08 8.31 15.74
N PHE A 422 -14.39 8.44 14.46
CA PHE A 422 -15.76 8.42 13.98
C PHE A 422 -15.93 7.37 12.90
N GLU A 423 -16.94 6.51 13.06
CA GLU A 423 -17.46 5.73 11.95
C GLU A 423 -18.14 6.68 10.97
N LEU A 424 -17.71 6.65 9.71
CA LEU A 424 -18.34 7.43 8.66
C LEU A 424 -19.42 6.59 7.98
N ARG A 425 -20.58 7.21 7.78
CA ARG A 425 -21.64 6.65 6.95
C ARG A 425 -21.93 7.59 5.79
N ARG A 426 -22.32 7.01 4.69
CA ARG A 426 -22.74 7.76 3.52
C ARG A 426 -24.25 7.92 3.54
N ASP A 427 -24.71 9.14 3.49
CA ASP A 427 -26.12 9.45 3.30
C ASP A 427 -26.59 8.93 1.93
N ARG A 428 -27.67 8.18 1.92
CA ARG A 428 -28.16 7.52 0.69
C ARG A 428 -28.77 8.48 -0.32
N GLU A 429 -29.31 9.62 0.15
CA GLU A 429 -30.00 10.59 -0.70
C GLU A 429 -29.02 11.63 -1.23
N SER A 430 -28.24 12.25 -0.36
CA SER A 430 -27.26 13.28 -0.75
C SER A 430 -25.93 12.70 -1.23
N GLY A 431 -25.62 11.45 -0.89
CA GLY A 431 -24.34 10.82 -1.18
C GLY A 431 -23.16 11.37 -0.33
N GLN A 432 -23.43 12.28 0.61
CA GLN A 432 -22.43 12.88 1.47
C GLN A 432 -22.04 11.97 2.63
N TRP A 433 -20.78 12.08 3.07
CA TRP A 433 -20.28 11.37 4.23
C TRP A 433 -20.54 12.18 5.49
N PHE A 434 -20.97 11.52 6.56
CA PHE A 434 -21.15 12.12 7.87
C PHE A 434 -20.64 11.21 8.98
N SER A 435 -20.26 11.81 10.11
CA SER A 435 -19.81 11.10 11.30
C SER A 435 -21.03 10.53 12.04
N TYR A 436 -21.13 9.21 12.09
CA TYR A 436 -22.28 8.52 12.69
C TYR A 436 -22.03 8.19 14.16
N GLN A 437 -21.10 7.30 14.45
CA GLN A 437 -20.81 6.81 15.81
C GLN A 437 -19.40 7.20 16.20
N ALA A 438 -19.25 7.67 17.44
CA ALA A 438 -17.96 8.04 18.01
C ALA A 438 -17.40 6.90 18.85
N TYR A 439 -16.08 6.76 18.80
CA TYR A 439 -15.30 5.80 19.57
C TYR A 439 -14.10 6.50 20.20
N PHE A 440 -13.66 6.02 21.33
CA PHE A 440 -12.29 6.18 21.80
C PHE A 440 -11.83 4.88 22.46
N PHE A 441 -10.54 4.64 22.41
CA PHE A 441 -9.96 3.42 22.90
C PHE A 441 -8.66 3.71 23.66
N ARG A 442 -8.14 2.69 24.34
CA ARG A 442 -6.77 2.64 24.85
C ARG A 442 -6.16 1.28 24.52
N VAL A 443 -4.87 1.26 24.30
CA VAL A 443 -4.13 0.01 24.13
C VAL A 443 -3.77 -0.50 25.52
N ILE A 444 -4.20 -1.71 25.84
CA ILE A 444 -3.98 -2.31 27.17
C ILE A 444 -2.88 -3.36 27.17
N ARG A 445 -2.56 -3.90 25.99
CA ARG A 445 -1.49 -4.90 25.81
C ARG A 445 -0.91 -4.80 24.43
N VAL A 446 0.42 -5.04 24.35
CA VAL A 446 1.20 -5.03 23.10
C VAL A 446 2.03 -6.30 23.04
N LYS A 447 2.14 -6.88 21.86
CA LYS A 447 3.09 -7.94 21.55
C LYS A 447 3.83 -7.56 20.26
N PRO A 448 5.11 -7.17 20.33
CA PRO A 448 5.91 -6.88 19.15
C PRO A 448 6.07 -8.09 18.23
N SER A 449 6.31 -7.83 16.97
CA SER A 449 6.64 -8.84 15.96
C SER A 449 7.84 -9.68 16.41
N GLY A 450 7.71 -11.00 16.28
CA GLY A 450 8.75 -11.91 16.69
C GLY A 450 8.39 -13.38 16.44
N PRO A 451 9.27 -14.31 16.82
CA PRO A 451 8.98 -15.73 16.74
C PRO A 451 7.79 -16.09 17.63
N PRO A 452 7.06 -17.18 17.31
CA PRO A 452 6.06 -17.73 18.21
C PRO A 452 6.66 -18.15 19.54
N ASP A 453 5.90 -18.03 20.62
CA ASP A 453 6.36 -18.39 21.97
C ASP A 453 6.67 -19.88 22.12
N SER A 454 6.00 -20.74 21.37
CA SER A 454 6.24 -22.17 21.28
C SER A 454 5.76 -22.74 19.94
N ILE A 455 6.23 -23.94 19.60
CA ILE A 455 5.77 -24.68 18.42
C ILE A 455 4.26 -24.94 18.46
N ASP A 456 3.67 -25.08 19.66
CA ASP A 456 2.25 -25.40 19.81
C ASP A 456 1.33 -24.30 19.26
N VAL A 457 1.79 -23.04 19.27
CA VAL A 457 1.05 -21.90 18.72
C VAL A 457 0.82 -22.03 17.21
N VAL A 458 1.74 -22.72 16.52
CA VAL A 458 1.73 -22.85 15.06
C VAL A 458 1.66 -24.31 14.60
N ARG A 459 1.49 -25.25 15.52
CA ARG A 459 1.58 -26.71 15.27
C ARG A 459 0.69 -27.15 14.10
N ASP A 460 -0.58 -26.79 14.10
CA ASP A 460 -1.52 -27.22 13.06
C ASP A 460 -1.12 -26.67 11.69
N ARG A 461 -0.69 -25.41 11.65
CA ARG A 461 -0.19 -24.75 10.44
C ARG A 461 1.12 -25.39 9.98
N LEU A 462 2.03 -25.66 10.91
CA LEU A 462 3.32 -26.28 10.64
C LEU A 462 3.16 -27.68 10.02
N VAL A 463 2.24 -28.49 10.55
CA VAL A 463 1.92 -29.81 9.98
C VAL A 463 1.42 -29.67 8.54
N GLN A 464 0.52 -28.73 8.28
CA GLN A 464 -0.01 -28.50 6.93
C GLN A 464 1.08 -28.02 5.97
N ASP A 465 1.90 -27.07 6.39
CA ASP A 465 2.97 -26.48 5.58
C ASP A 465 4.05 -27.53 5.25
N LEU A 466 4.46 -28.36 6.20
CA LEU A 466 5.41 -29.46 5.96
C LEU A 466 4.84 -30.53 5.03
N LYS A 467 3.56 -30.89 5.20
CA LYS A 467 2.89 -31.80 4.25
C LYS A 467 2.87 -31.20 2.84
N LEU A 468 2.59 -29.92 2.75
CA LEU A 468 2.55 -29.23 1.46
C LEU A 468 3.93 -29.09 0.82
N LEU A 469 5.00 -28.86 1.59
CA LEU A 469 6.37 -28.89 1.08
C LEU A 469 6.72 -30.27 0.48
N LYS A 470 6.45 -31.35 1.20
CA LYS A 470 6.67 -32.72 0.72
C LYS A 470 5.80 -33.05 -0.51
N ALA A 471 4.54 -32.60 -0.51
CA ALA A 471 3.64 -32.73 -1.66
C ALA A 471 4.15 -31.95 -2.87
N HIS A 472 4.72 -30.75 -2.65
CA HIS A 472 5.31 -29.93 -3.71
C HIS A 472 6.56 -30.59 -4.34
N GLU A 473 7.38 -31.25 -3.53
CA GLU A 473 8.53 -32.02 -4.01
C GLU A 473 8.08 -33.19 -4.87
N LEU A 474 7.09 -33.99 -4.40
CA LEU A 474 6.51 -35.11 -5.16
C LEU A 474 5.87 -34.64 -6.48
N ALA A 475 5.13 -33.53 -6.44
CA ALA A 475 4.57 -32.91 -7.65
C ALA A 475 5.69 -32.52 -8.63
N GLY A 476 6.80 -31.97 -8.10
CA GLY A 476 7.97 -31.60 -8.90
C GLY A 476 8.67 -32.80 -9.54
N GLU A 477 8.75 -33.93 -8.85
CA GLU A 477 9.29 -35.17 -9.42
C GLU A 477 8.43 -35.66 -10.59
N GLN A 478 7.12 -35.71 -10.40
CA GLN A 478 6.18 -36.08 -11.47
C GLN A 478 6.20 -35.11 -12.63
N ALA A 479 6.32 -33.81 -12.35
CA ALA A 479 6.44 -32.79 -13.39
C ALA A 479 7.75 -32.90 -14.18
N ARG A 480 8.87 -33.22 -13.52
CA ARG A 480 10.16 -33.49 -14.20
C ARG A 480 10.07 -34.73 -15.11
N GLN A 481 9.44 -35.78 -14.63
CA GLN A 481 9.24 -37.00 -15.40
C GLN A 481 8.34 -36.74 -16.61
N LEU A 482 7.22 -36.04 -16.42
CA LEU A 482 6.31 -35.67 -17.52
C LEU A 482 7.04 -34.79 -18.55
N ALA A 483 7.81 -33.80 -18.12
CA ALA A 483 8.57 -32.93 -18.99
C ALA A 483 9.65 -33.70 -19.80
N SER A 484 10.30 -34.67 -19.16
CA SER A 484 11.27 -35.56 -19.83
C SER A 484 10.60 -36.38 -20.93
N ASN A 485 9.48 -37.00 -20.65
CA ASN A 485 8.70 -37.77 -21.62
C ASN A 485 8.16 -36.87 -22.75
N ALA A 486 7.66 -35.68 -22.38
CA ALA A 486 7.14 -34.71 -23.34
C ALA A 486 8.20 -34.22 -24.34
N ARG A 487 9.47 -34.09 -23.92
CA ARG A 487 10.57 -33.76 -24.86
C ARG A 487 10.82 -34.83 -25.90
N ALA A 488 10.47 -36.08 -25.61
CA ALA A 488 10.64 -37.20 -26.54
C ALA A 488 9.41 -37.46 -27.42
N THR A 489 8.20 -37.35 -26.86
CA THR A 489 6.95 -37.81 -27.51
C THR A 489 5.91 -36.72 -27.73
N GLY A 490 6.16 -35.50 -27.27
CA GLY A 490 5.18 -34.42 -27.20
C GLY A 490 4.34 -34.49 -25.92
N LEU A 491 3.87 -33.31 -25.44
CA LEU A 491 3.17 -33.20 -24.15
C LEU A 491 1.84 -33.96 -24.14
N GLU A 492 1.10 -33.93 -25.24
CA GLU A 492 -0.18 -34.62 -25.37
C GLU A 492 -0.03 -36.13 -25.16
N THR A 493 0.88 -36.74 -25.92
CA THR A 493 1.19 -38.18 -25.79
C THR A 493 1.76 -38.52 -24.40
N ALA A 494 2.63 -37.67 -23.87
CA ALA A 494 3.21 -37.85 -22.54
C ALA A 494 2.13 -37.85 -21.43
N VAL A 495 1.14 -36.97 -21.54
CA VAL A 495 -0.01 -36.91 -20.60
C VAL A 495 -0.91 -38.13 -20.79
N GLU A 496 -1.16 -38.56 -22.01
CA GLU A 496 -1.96 -39.76 -22.28
C GLU A 496 -1.33 -41.04 -21.72
N CYS A 497 0.01 -41.13 -21.75
CA CYS A 497 0.76 -42.29 -21.25
C CYS A 497 1.09 -42.22 -19.75
N ALA A 498 0.78 -41.13 -19.07
CA ALA A 498 1.11 -40.93 -17.64
C ALA A 498 0.09 -41.59 -16.69
N GLU A 499 -0.01 -42.92 -16.74
CA GLU A 499 -1.02 -43.68 -15.98
C GLU A 499 -0.85 -43.54 -14.45
N GLU A 500 0.38 -43.53 -13.94
CA GLU A 500 0.64 -43.34 -12.51
C GLU A 500 0.15 -41.97 -12.04
N LEU A 501 0.45 -40.93 -12.82
CA LEU A 501 0.00 -39.55 -12.49
C LEU A 501 -1.53 -39.48 -12.52
N LYS A 502 -2.19 -40.09 -13.51
CA LYS A 502 -3.65 -40.12 -13.59
C LYS A 502 -4.29 -40.83 -12.40
N GLN A 503 -3.71 -41.94 -11.94
CA GLN A 503 -4.19 -42.69 -10.76
C GLN A 503 -4.03 -41.87 -9.49
N LEU A 504 -2.88 -41.21 -9.30
CA LEU A 504 -2.63 -40.32 -8.17
C LEU A 504 -3.64 -39.15 -8.13
N LEU A 505 -3.92 -38.58 -9.31
CA LEU A 505 -4.86 -37.46 -9.41
C LEU A 505 -6.31 -37.88 -9.19
N ALA A 506 -6.70 -39.06 -9.65
CA ALA A 506 -8.02 -39.62 -9.38
C ALA A 506 -8.22 -39.88 -7.88
N ALA A 507 -7.22 -40.44 -7.21
CA ALA A 507 -7.24 -40.63 -5.76
C ALA A 507 -7.30 -39.30 -4.99
N ALA A 508 -6.62 -38.27 -5.49
CA ALA A 508 -6.66 -36.92 -4.93
C ALA A 508 -8.04 -36.26 -5.07
N GLU A 509 -8.70 -36.42 -6.22
CA GLU A 509 -10.07 -35.91 -6.43
C GLU A 509 -11.08 -36.60 -5.49
N GLU A 510 -10.96 -37.90 -5.30
CA GLU A 510 -11.78 -38.64 -4.35
C GLU A 510 -11.55 -38.13 -2.91
N TRP A 511 -10.30 -38.00 -2.50
CA TRP A 511 -9.94 -37.45 -1.19
C TRP A 511 -10.45 -36.00 -1.01
N ALA A 512 -10.24 -35.12 -2.01
CA ALA A 512 -10.67 -33.73 -1.97
C ALA A 512 -12.20 -33.60 -1.83
N SER A 513 -12.97 -34.56 -2.40
CA SER A 513 -14.42 -34.59 -2.25
C SER A 513 -14.89 -34.74 -0.80
N THR A 514 -14.05 -35.33 0.05
CA THR A 514 -14.30 -35.54 1.48
C THR A 514 -13.89 -34.35 2.35
N GLN A 515 -13.13 -33.39 1.81
CA GLN A 515 -12.61 -32.26 2.54
C GLN A 515 -13.56 -31.03 2.50
N PRO A 516 -13.40 -30.07 3.44
CA PRO A 516 -14.12 -28.79 3.39
C PRO A 516 -13.87 -28.04 2.08
N ALA A 517 -14.81 -27.18 1.69
CA ALA A 517 -14.79 -26.46 0.40
C ALA A 517 -13.49 -25.70 0.07
N ALA A 518 -12.74 -25.27 1.09
CA ALA A 518 -11.46 -24.58 0.93
C ALA A 518 -10.34 -25.45 0.31
N VAL A 519 -10.45 -26.77 0.38
CA VAL A 519 -9.43 -27.71 -0.13
C VAL A 519 -9.83 -28.33 -1.49
N ARG A 520 -11.01 -28.01 -1.99
CA ARG A 520 -11.57 -28.63 -3.21
C ARG A 520 -10.97 -28.15 -4.53
N GLY A 521 -9.84 -27.45 -4.51
CA GLY A 521 -9.24 -26.85 -5.71
C GLY A 521 -8.26 -27.72 -6.49
N THR A 522 -8.07 -28.99 -6.12
CA THR A 522 -7.08 -29.87 -6.75
C THR A 522 -7.54 -30.29 -8.16
N ARG A 523 -6.96 -29.68 -9.17
CA ARG A 523 -7.22 -30.04 -10.55
C ARG A 523 -5.91 -30.31 -11.30
N PHE A 524 -5.87 -31.41 -12.03
CA PHE A 524 -4.92 -31.58 -13.12
C PHE A 524 -5.53 -30.97 -14.38
N GLY A 525 -4.90 -29.93 -14.90
CA GLY A 525 -5.34 -29.28 -16.12
C GLY A 525 -4.38 -29.55 -17.26
N TYR A 526 -4.86 -30.21 -18.31
CA TYR A 526 -4.23 -30.17 -19.62
C TYR A 526 -5.05 -29.28 -20.54
N THR A 527 -4.41 -28.27 -21.10
CA THR A 527 -5.08 -27.34 -22.00
C THR A 527 -4.16 -26.94 -23.17
N ARG A 528 -4.74 -26.80 -24.33
CA ARG A 528 -4.11 -26.20 -25.50
C ARG A 528 -4.53 -24.73 -25.54
N TYR A 529 -3.58 -23.84 -25.29
CA TYR A 529 -3.83 -22.43 -25.34
C TYR A 529 -3.54 -21.84 -26.72
N LEU A 530 -4.55 -21.18 -27.30
CA LEU A 530 -4.56 -20.61 -28.65
C LEU A 530 -4.71 -19.07 -28.59
N GLY A 531 -4.07 -18.38 -27.70
CA GLY A 531 -4.26 -16.93 -27.57
C GLY A 531 -2.94 -16.15 -27.54
N PRO A 532 -2.99 -14.80 -27.43
CA PRO A 532 -1.79 -13.98 -27.38
C PRO A 532 -1.02 -14.24 -26.10
N PHE A 533 -0.18 -15.26 -26.11
CA PHE A 533 0.80 -15.52 -25.09
C PHE A 533 2.05 -14.76 -25.49
N THR A 534 2.20 -13.52 -24.99
CA THR A 534 3.31 -12.65 -25.35
C THR A 534 4.29 -12.51 -24.20
N PRO A 535 5.59 -12.23 -24.46
CA PRO A 535 6.60 -12.09 -23.40
C PRO A 535 6.27 -11.03 -22.36
N ARG A 536 5.48 -10.02 -22.73
CA ARG A 536 5.09 -8.90 -21.86
C ARG A 536 3.60 -8.84 -21.54
N ALA A 537 2.79 -9.80 -22.01
CA ALA A 537 1.38 -9.77 -21.68
C ALA A 537 1.22 -9.90 -20.16
N PRO A 538 0.64 -8.92 -19.47
CA PRO A 538 0.27 -9.12 -18.08
C PRO A 538 -0.70 -10.29 -18.00
N LEU A 539 -0.57 -11.13 -16.98
CA LEU A 539 -1.44 -12.31 -16.79
C LEU A 539 -2.93 -11.95 -16.80
N THR A 540 -3.28 -10.70 -16.52
CA THR A 540 -4.64 -10.15 -16.63
C THR A 540 -5.23 -10.20 -18.06
N ARG A 541 -4.39 -10.34 -19.10
CA ARG A 541 -4.84 -10.51 -20.50
C ARG A 541 -4.91 -11.97 -20.94
N VAL A 542 -4.44 -12.88 -20.11
CA VAL A 542 -4.57 -14.31 -20.36
C VAL A 542 -6.02 -14.71 -20.08
N PRO A 543 -6.67 -15.55 -20.91
CA PRO A 543 -8.03 -16.01 -20.65
C PRO A 543 -8.18 -16.60 -19.26
N SER A 544 -9.33 -16.39 -18.64
CA SER A 544 -9.59 -16.78 -17.24
C SER A 544 -9.32 -18.26 -16.96
N TYR A 545 -9.58 -19.14 -17.94
CA TYR A 545 -9.33 -20.57 -17.78
C TYR A 545 -7.83 -20.92 -17.72
N VAL A 546 -6.95 -20.18 -18.41
CA VAL A 546 -5.49 -20.35 -18.29
C VAL A 546 -5.01 -19.77 -16.97
N HIS A 547 -5.57 -18.65 -16.56
CA HIS A 547 -5.27 -18.00 -15.28
C HIS A 547 -5.64 -18.89 -14.08
N GLU A 548 -6.76 -19.59 -14.19
CA GLU A 548 -7.21 -20.54 -13.17
C GLU A 548 -6.20 -21.67 -12.94
N TYR A 549 -5.55 -22.13 -14.02
CA TYR A 549 -4.58 -23.23 -13.95
C TYR A 549 -3.16 -22.80 -13.61
N VAL A 550 -2.71 -21.69 -14.19
CA VAL A 550 -1.29 -21.29 -14.13
C VAL A 550 -1.02 -20.35 -12.96
N GLY A 551 -2.01 -19.57 -12.53
CA GLY A 551 -1.82 -18.55 -11.51
C GLY A 551 -0.88 -17.44 -11.97
N LEU A 552 -0.23 -16.75 -11.02
CA LEU A 552 0.77 -15.72 -11.28
C LEU A 552 2.14 -16.39 -11.56
N ALA A 553 2.47 -16.60 -12.84
CA ALA A 553 3.72 -17.25 -13.24
C ALA A 553 4.54 -16.37 -14.20
N PRO A 554 5.18 -15.28 -13.72
CA PRO A 554 5.95 -14.36 -14.58
C PRO A 554 7.09 -15.07 -15.31
N ASN A 555 7.66 -16.12 -14.73
CA ASN A 555 8.74 -16.89 -15.33
C ASN A 555 8.29 -17.83 -16.47
N LEU A 556 7.00 -18.19 -16.51
CA LEU A 556 6.47 -19.06 -17.57
C LEU A 556 6.66 -18.42 -18.96
N HIS A 557 6.33 -17.13 -19.09
CA HIS A 557 6.49 -16.39 -20.35
C HIS A 557 7.95 -16.39 -20.80
N LYS A 558 8.88 -16.01 -19.90
CA LYS A 558 10.31 -15.99 -20.22
C LYS A 558 10.82 -17.35 -20.68
N GLN A 559 10.46 -18.43 -19.97
CA GLN A 559 10.93 -19.77 -20.29
C GLN A 559 10.34 -20.29 -21.60
N VAL A 560 9.05 -20.04 -21.88
CA VAL A 560 8.44 -20.46 -23.13
C VAL A 560 9.07 -19.75 -24.35
N PHE A 561 9.32 -18.43 -24.25
CA PHE A 561 9.94 -17.72 -25.36
C PHE A 561 11.44 -18.01 -25.49
N ALA A 562 12.15 -18.33 -24.40
CA ALA A 562 13.53 -18.83 -24.47
C ALA A 562 13.66 -20.15 -25.21
N LEU A 563 12.62 -20.99 -25.21
CA LEU A 563 12.59 -22.22 -26.04
C LEU A 563 12.61 -21.93 -27.56
N ALA A 564 12.15 -20.74 -27.95
CA ALA A 564 12.18 -20.33 -29.35
C ALA A 564 13.59 -19.95 -29.83
N GLU A 565 14.39 -19.39 -28.93
CA GLU A 565 15.75 -18.94 -29.24
C GLU A 565 16.76 -20.09 -29.25
N SER A 566 16.45 -21.20 -28.57
CA SER A 566 17.33 -22.37 -28.43
C SER A 566 17.40 -23.30 -29.65
N GLN A 567 17.30 -22.79 -30.89
CA GLN A 567 17.40 -23.60 -32.09
C GLN A 567 18.83 -24.13 -32.29
N THR A 568 19.12 -25.30 -31.72
CA THR A 568 20.25 -26.13 -32.13
C THR A 568 19.75 -27.31 -32.95
N SER A 569 20.39 -27.59 -34.06
CA SER A 569 20.06 -28.67 -35.00
C SER A 569 20.09 -30.10 -34.41
N THR A 570 20.45 -30.22 -33.13
CA THR A 570 20.58 -31.46 -32.35
C THR A 570 19.72 -31.47 -31.09
N GLY A 571 18.73 -30.54 -30.95
CA GLY A 571 17.85 -30.43 -29.79
C GLY A 571 16.80 -31.55 -29.72
N PRO A 572 16.05 -31.63 -28.59
CA PRO A 572 14.95 -32.56 -28.42
C PRO A 572 13.86 -32.34 -29.47
N ALA A 573 13.11 -33.42 -29.81
CA ALA A 573 12.07 -33.38 -30.82
C ALA A 573 10.96 -32.35 -30.54
N TYR A 574 10.69 -32.12 -29.24
CA TYR A 574 9.69 -31.16 -28.76
C TYR A 574 10.32 -30.14 -27.81
N ARG A 575 9.86 -28.89 -27.91
CA ARG A 575 10.35 -27.76 -27.10
C ARG A 575 9.53 -27.64 -25.83
N VAL A 576 10.05 -28.14 -24.71
CA VAL A 576 9.32 -28.25 -23.45
C VAL A 576 10.07 -27.54 -22.34
N ALA A 577 9.39 -26.59 -21.67
CA ALA A 577 9.81 -25.95 -20.42
C ALA A 577 9.14 -26.62 -19.22
N LEU A 578 9.83 -26.61 -18.09
CA LEU A 578 9.28 -26.96 -16.79
C LEU A 578 9.41 -25.75 -15.88
N VAL A 579 8.30 -25.25 -15.37
CA VAL A 579 8.23 -24.03 -14.57
C VAL A 579 7.61 -24.32 -13.22
N GLN A 580 8.31 -23.92 -12.16
CA GLN A 580 7.78 -23.92 -10.81
C GLN A 580 7.01 -22.62 -10.58
N VAL A 581 5.78 -22.73 -10.05
CA VAL A 581 4.92 -21.60 -9.67
C VAL A 581 4.69 -21.66 -8.16
N THR A 582 5.60 -21.05 -7.41
CA THR A 582 5.63 -21.13 -5.94
C THR A 582 4.40 -20.48 -5.29
N GLU A 583 3.99 -19.32 -5.76
CA GLU A 583 2.81 -18.60 -5.28
C GLU A 583 1.51 -19.43 -5.42
N GLY A 584 1.37 -20.16 -6.52
CA GLY A 584 0.23 -21.04 -6.76
C GLY A 584 0.44 -22.49 -6.31
N GLN A 585 1.59 -22.84 -5.73
CA GLN A 585 1.96 -24.21 -5.29
C GLN A 585 1.79 -25.24 -6.41
N LYS A 586 2.24 -24.89 -7.63
CA LYS A 586 2.01 -25.67 -8.85
C LYS A 586 3.31 -25.87 -9.64
N TRP A 587 3.30 -26.90 -10.46
CA TRP A 587 4.29 -27.12 -11.51
C TRP A 587 3.63 -27.06 -12.87
N VAL A 588 4.25 -26.40 -13.81
CA VAL A 588 3.73 -26.25 -15.18
C VAL A 588 4.72 -26.85 -16.16
N VAL A 589 4.27 -27.81 -16.94
CA VAL A 589 4.98 -28.32 -18.09
C VAL A 589 4.38 -27.67 -19.34
N ALA A 590 5.20 -26.89 -20.05
CA ALA A 590 4.76 -26.12 -21.21
C ALA A 590 5.49 -26.62 -22.48
N GLU A 591 4.75 -27.03 -23.51
CA GLU A 591 5.28 -27.32 -24.83
C GLU A 591 4.98 -26.16 -25.75
N LEU A 592 6.02 -25.61 -26.38
CA LEU A 592 5.88 -24.60 -27.42
C LEU A 592 5.63 -25.29 -28.77
N GLU A 593 4.40 -25.15 -29.31
CA GLU A 593 4.05 -25.66 -30.62
C GLU A 593 4.53 -24.75 -31.75
N GLU A 594 4.17 -23.47 -31.69
CA GLU A 594 4.41 -22.51 -32.75
C GLU A 594 4.61 -21.11 -32.18
N ILE A 595 5.46 -20.33 -32.82
CA ILE A 595 5.52 -18.88 -32.65
C ILE A 595 5.02 -18.25 -33.95
N LYS A 596 3.95 -17.44 -33.82
CA LYS A 596 3.42 -16.75 -34.97
C LYS A 596 4.37 -15.64 -35.41
N PRO A 597 4.66 -15.54 -36.72
CA PRO A 597 5.52 -14.49 -37.23
C PRO A 597 4.86 -13.11 -37.05
N ILE A 598 5.67 -12.13 -36.72
CA ILE A 598 5.24 -10.72 -36.66
C ILE A 598 5.25 -10.17 -38.10
N TYR A 599 4.17 -9.49 -38.48
CA TYR A 599 4.12 -8.82 -39.78
C TYR A 599 4.86 -7.48 -39.70
N ALA A 600 6.01 -7.37 -40.36
CA ALA A 600 6.83 -6.16 -40.39
C ALA A 600 6.05 -4.91 -40.80
N GLY A 601 5.05 -5.04 -41.71
CA GLY A 601 4.21 -3.92 -42.12
C GLY A 601 3.33 -3.32 -41.02
N ASP A 602 3.02 -4.04 -39.96
CA ASP A 602 2.24 -3.51 -38.83
C ASP A 602 3.13 -2.77 -37.84
N PHE A 603 4.39 -3.17 -37.68
CA PHE A 603 5.39 -2.39 -36.98
C PHE A 603 5.60 -1.02 -37.66
N GLU A 604 5.80 -1.03 -38.99
CA GLU A 604 6.03 0.20 -39.74
C GLU A 604 4.91 1.24 -39.60
N LYS A 605 3.66 0.80 -39.47
CA LYS A 605 2.52 1.70 -39.23
C LYS A 605 2.56 2.34 -37.86
N ARG A 606 3.09 1.67 -36.86
CA ARG A 606 3.10 2.10 -35.45
C ARG A 606 4.46 2.55 -34.94
N ARG A 607 5.52 2.47 -35.77
CA ARG A 607 6.90 2.69 -35.34
C ARG A 607 7.15 4.02 -34.61
N VAL A 608 6.51 5.11 -35.08
CA VAL A 608 6.70 6.44 -34.48
C VAL A 608 6.01 6.54 -33.12
N GLU A 609 4.81 5.97 -33.01
CA GLU A 609 4.07 5.91 -31.76
C GLU A 609 4.83 5.06 -30.73
N LEU A 610 5.27 3.88 -31.14
CA LEU A 610 6.01 2.95 -30.29
C LEU A 610 7.36 3.55 -29.84
N ALA A 611 8.09 4.20 -30.74
CA ALA A 611 9.33 4.86 -30.37
C ALA A 611 9.11 5.95 -29.30
N ARG A 612 8.03 6.73 -29.41
CA ARG A 612 7.67 7.73 -28.40
C ARG A 612 7.25 7.10 -27.07
N THR A 613 6.45 6.05 -27.12
CA THR A 613 6.03 5.32 -25.92
C THR A 613 7.22 4.70 -25.21
N THR A 614 8.10 4.03 -25.95
CA THR A 614 9.32 3.43 -25.40
C THR A 614 10.25 4.49 -24.81
N GLU A 615 10.44 5.61 -25.52
CA GLU A 615 11.22 6.75 -25.01
C GLU A 615 10.64 7.28 -23.70
N TYR A 616 9.31 7.43 -23.61
CA TYR A 616 8.65 7.88 -22.40
C TYR A 616 8.82 6.91 -21.23
N GLU A 617 8.66 5.61 -21.47
CA GLU A 617 8.89 4.56 -20.46
C GLU A 617 10.35 4.55 -19.98
N GLU A 618 11.31 4.63 -20.89
CA GLU A 618 12.73 4.69 -20.56
C GLU A 618 13.07 5.95 -19.74
N ARG A 619 12.47 7.08 -20.07
CA ARG A 619 12.60 8.32 -19.27
C ARG A 619 12.03 8.16 -17.87
N LEU A 620 10.88 7.48 -17.70
CA LEU A 620 10.33 7.18 -16.39
C LEU A 620 11.23 6.26 -15.57
N HIS A 621 11.75 5.19 -16.17
CA HIS A 621 12.66 4.26 -15.50
C HIS A 621 13.97 4.94 -15.11
N LEU A 622 14.53 5.77 -16.00
CA LEU A 622 15.70 6.57 -15.67
C LEU A 622 15.41 7.48 -14.50
N MET A 623 14.26 8.15 -14.50
CA MET A 623 13.86 9.07 -13.43
C MET A 623 13.73 8.34 -12.09
N GLN A 624 13.10 7.16 -12.06
CA GLN A 624 13.02 6.32 -10.86
C GLN A 624 14.44 5.99 -10.35
N ALA A 625 15.32 5.50 -11.23
CA ALA A 625 16.69 5.19 -10.86
C ALA A 625 17.50 6.44 -10.46
N TRP A 626 17.22 7.59 -11.08
CA TRP A 626 17.89 8.84 -10.78
C TRP A 626 17.60 9.35 -9.37
N TYR A 627 16.33 9.29 -8.95
CA TYR A 627 15.88 9.73 -7.63
C TYR A 627 15.90 8.62 -6.57
N ASP A 628 16.36 7.42 -6.92
CA ASP A 628 16.56 6.33 -5.94
C ASP A 628 17.64 6.71 -4.92
N ALA A 629 17.38 6.42 -3.62
CA ALA A 629 18.25 6.84 -2.53
C ALA A 629 19.66 6.27 -2.64
N GLU A 630 19.77 4.96 -2.90
CA GLU A 630 21.06 4.28 -3.01
C GLU A 630 21.85 4.78 -4.22
N ASN A 631 21.16 5.00 -5.34
CA ASN A 631 21.78 5.53 -6.54
C ASN A 631 22.27 6.97 -6.36
N ILE A 632 21.54 7.82 -5.61
CA ILE A 632 22.02 9.18 -5.26
C ILE A 632 23.31 9.08 -4.43
N LEU A 633 23.31 8.33 -3.34
CA LEU A 633 24.47 8.18 -2.47
C LEU A 633 25.70 7.67 -3.25
N ARG A 634 25.50 6.65 -4.10
CA ARG A 634 26.56 6.03 -4.88
C ARG A 634 27.18 7.01 -5.92
N ARG A 635 26.35 7.69 -6.73
CA ARG A 635 26.86 8.56 -7.80
C ARG A 635 27.42 9.88 -7.28
N THR A 636 26.96 10.35 -6.11
CA THR A 636 27.51 11.55 -5.46
C THR A 636 28.75 11.24 -4.63
N GLY A 637 29.11 9.96 -4.49
CA GLY A 637 30.27 9.53 -3.68
C GLY A 637 30.08 9.83 -2.21
N PHE A 638 28.83 9.82 -1.70
CA PHE A 638 28.58 10.07 -0.29
C PHE A 638 29.15 8.95 0.59
N VAL A 639 30.00 9.34 1.53
CA VAL A 639 30.54 8.47 2.58
C VAL A 639 30.09 9.01 3.92
N ARG A 640 29.43 8.18 4.70
CA ARG A 640 28.93 8.55 6.03
C ARG A 640 30.08 8.72 7.01
N ALA A 641 30.00 9.73 7.89
CA ALA A 641 30.87 9.85 9.03
C ALA A 641 30.68 8.67 10.01
N PRO A 642 31.77 8.15 10.63
CA PRO A 642 31.62 7.17 11.69
C PRO A 642 30.80 7.76 12.86
N PRO A 643 30.04 6.94 13.61
CA PRO A 643 29.35 7.42 14.79
C PRO A 643 30.36 8.04 15.75
N PRO A 644 30.02 9.17 16.42
CA PRO A 644 30.92 9.77 17.41
C PRO A 644 31.28 8.72 18.47
N GLU A 645 32.57 8.62 18.80
CA GLU A 645 33.01 7.78 19.90
C GLU A 645 32.38 8.31 21.20
N GLU A 646 31.73 7.43 21.97
CA GLU A 646 31.08 7.75 23.25
C GLU A 646 32.08 8.23 24.33
#